data_fc4f08d0983b4b00e8230a642871f095
#
_entry.id   fc4f08d0983b4b00e8230a642871f095
#
_cell.length_a   1.000
_cell.length_b   1.000
_cell.length_c   1.000
_cell.angle_alpha   90.00
_cell.angle_beta   90.00
_cell.angle_gamma   90.00
#
_symmetry.space_group_name_H-M   'P 1'
#
loop_
_entity.id
_entity.type
_entity.pdbx_description
1 polymer ?
#
loop_
_entity_poly.entity_id
_entity_poly.type
_entity_poly.pdbx_seq_one_letter_code
_entity_poly.pdbx_strand_id
1 'polypeptide(L)'
;MKRKALTRCAGALLLTAALALGGCGSAGAGGTVTNETAAEKTKQYVYQEEEVCFSDINLSNVYNIQYANGSLYMNGGRYEDDAAVLFYAVYDTEGNQLSYAELSFENGGETGISENIFAVGSGGDIYAVQTVTTNSGNEEDYSYNAVQRIVRRAMSDGSEIASADIAMDKNSAVGDYVNQILSDGKGNLVLITSQSVLIYDEELNLVKMLKAQNSIDNAVMLRDGSVAIVSWQDKGIAFQKLDLSNGQFSEAIVPENMEGYSFYAGIGYDLMTSSSDGVYGLNLADNSCVQLMNFVDSDLSVSSIYNLSAVSETEFYAQYYSDSDNSSHYSKFTKVKPEDVKTKITLTMGGIYIDSTLLSRVVSFNKESDDYRIKVTDYSVYNTDDDNTAAQTRMNADLIAGNIPDIIVSNADMPIDSYIGKGLFADLYPFMDGDNGIDRSRYLTNIFDAYAVDGKLYQLVTSFGVSTMVGKTSLVGENQGWSYEQFEQFAAGLGAETDVFSQATRGEVLNNFMQLSGGEFLDWNTQSCKFDTDSFKQFLAFLNTLPETINYDNISEQDWSELDAVYRNNRAALLMTYVSTFTDQKYLSQGQFGEPITFIGFPEESGNGSAISPSLVLAISSKSANQDAAWSFVKSFLEADYQDSVYNFPVSLDALEKKAADAMQPPYYYDVDGNKVEYNDTYYVGSVEIPIHPMTQEDVDQVMGLLTSLNQTLRIDSSLMNIVTEEAAAYFAGQKTADETAQIIQSRAKIYVEEQE
;
A
#
# COMPACT_ATOMS: atom_id res chain seq x y z
N MET A 1 32.57 -44.72 -2.91
CA MET A 1 33.74 -45.01 -3.81
C MET A 1 34.13 -43.74 -4.52
N LYS A 2 35.41 -43.33 -4.29
CA LYS A 2 36.27 -42.45 -5.09
C LYS A 2 35.73 -41.10 -5.50
N ARG A 3 36.06 -39.94 -4.82
CA ARG A 3 37.35 -39.18 -4.82
C ARG A 3 37.86 -38.84 -6.23
N LYS A 4 37.89 -37.54 -6.51
CA LYS A 4 39.04 -36.70 -6.91
C LYS A 4 38.52 -35.32 -7.22
N ALA A 5 38.90 -34.32 -6.64
CA ALA A 5 40.16 -33.61 -6.29
C ALA A 5 40.26 -32.29 -7.04
N LEU A 6 40.25 -31.26 -6.20
CA LEU A 6 41.00 -30.01 -6.27
C LEU A 6 41.81 -29.70 -7.53
N THR A 7 41.62 -28.51 -8.05
CA THR A 7 42.78 -27.67 -8.37
C THR A 7 42.49 -26.21 -8.10
N ARG A 8 43.29 -25.64 -7.22
CA ARG A 8 43.39 -24.22 -6.90
C ARG A 8 44.03 -23.49 -8.10
N CYS A 9 43.59 -22.26 -8.36
CA CYS A 9 44.56 -21.21 -8.75
C CYS A 9 44.05 -19.88 -8.17
N ALA A 10 44.81 -19.39 -7.24
CA ALA A 10 44.77 -18.02 -6.76
C ALA A 10 45.43 -17.13 -7.84
N GLY A 11 44.86 -15.99 -8.05
CA GLY A 11 45.43 -14.91 -8.87
C GLY A 11 44.99 -13.59 -8.29
N ALA A 12 45.95 -13.00 -7.59
CA ALA A 12 45.81 -11.76 -6.82
C ALA A 12 45.64 -10.54 -7.71
N LEU A 13 44.97 -9.58 -7.11
CA LEU A 13 45.13 -8.11 -7.17
C LEU A 13 46.03 -7.55 -8.29
N LEU A 14 45.44 -6.56 -8.99
CA LEU A 14 46.16 -5.31 -9.27
C LEU A 14 45.15 -4.18 -9.50
N LEU A 15 44.96 -3.38 -8.48
CA LEU A 15 44.54 -1.97 -8.58
C LEU A 15 45.66 -1.25 -9.33
N THR A 16 45.33 -0.55 -10.37
CA THR A 16 46.13 0.57 -10.86
C THR A 16 45.22 1.74 -11.18
N ALA A 17 45.24 2.70 -10.25
CA ALA A 17 44.85 4.06 -10.52
C ALA A 17 45.76 4.64 -11.60
N ALA A 18 45.17 5.15 -12.66
CA ALA A 18 45.89 5.98 -13.62
C ALA A 18 45.14 7.32 -13.75
N LEU A 19 45.55 8.25 -12.93
CA LEU A 19 45.41 9.68 -13.24
C LEU A 19 46.32 9.98 -14.43
N ALA A 20 45.77 10.39 -15.53
CA ALA A 20 46.48 11.02 -16.62
C ALA A 20 45.82 12.37 -16.92
N LEU A 21 46.47 13.40 -16.44
CA LEU A 21 46.36 14.79 -16.93
C LEU A 21 47.06 14.87 -18.31
N GLY A 22 46.36 15.52 -19.21
CA GLY A 22 46.91 15.91 -20.52
C GLY A 22 45.77 16.09 -21.53
N GLY A 23 45.35 17.15 -21.87
CA GLY A 23 45.72 18.40 -22.45
C GLY A 23 45.24 18.54 -23.88
N CYS A 24 44.31 19.46 -24.10
CA CYS A 24 43.97 20.22 -25.34
C CYS A 24 43.67 19.48 -26.65
N GLY A 25 42.46 19.69 -27.14
CA GLY A 25 42.27 19.98 -28.57
C GLY A 25 41.23 19.09 -29.28
N SER A 26 40.03 19.55 -29.36
CA SER A 26 39.21 19.82 -30.53
C SER A 26 37.72 19.77 -30.18
N ALA A 27 37.03 20.78 -30.57
CA ALA A 27 35.59 20.95 -30.48
C ALA A 27 34.86 19.82 -31.19
N GLY A 28 34.02 19.10 -30.43
CA GLY A 28 33.06 18.15 -30.92
C GLY A 28 31.89 18.12 -29.94
N ALA A 29 30.77 18.67 -30.36
CA ALA A 29 29.50 18.85 -29.70
C ALA A 29 29.24 17.89 -28.52
N GLY A 30 29.46 18.37 -27.30
CA GLY A 30 28.81 17.83 -26.11
C GLY A 30 27.36 18.23 -26.18
N GLY A 31 26.49 17.29 -26.53
CA GLY A 31 25.06 17.48 -26.38
C GLY A 31 24.76 17.64 -24.90
N THR A 32 24.50 18.86 -24.49
CA THR A 32 23.72 19.12 -23.31
C THR A 32 22.42 18.36 -23.47
N VAL A 33 22.20 17.35 -22.63
CA VAL A 33 20.86 16.77 -22.43
C VAL A 33 20.02 17.92 -21.86
N THR A 34 19.35 18.64 -22.75
CA THR A 34 18.46 19.71 -22.37
C THR A 34 17.24 19.10 -21.72
N ASN A 35 16.79 19.69 -20.62
CA ASN A 35 15.55 19.37 -19.92
C ASN A 35 14.28 19.41 -20.82
N GLU A 36 14.39 19.85 -22.06
CA GLU A 36 13.31 19.90 -23.05
C GLU A 36 12.77 18.50 -23.44
N THR A 37 13.62 17.47 -23.44
CA THR A 37 13.20 16.10 -23.81
C THR A 37 12.35 15.42 -22.75
N ALA A 38 12.53 15.75 -21.47
CA ALA A 38 11.70 15.20 -20.39
C ALA A 38 10.32 15.85 -20.35
N ALA A 39 10.23 17.16 -20.60
CA ALA A 39 8.96 17.89 -20.66
C ALA A 39 8.10 17.48 -21.89
N GLU A 40 8.73 17.15 -23.02
CA GLU A 40 8.00 16.65 -24.20
C GLU A 40 7.49 15.21 -24.00
N LYS A 41 8.26 14.34 -23.33
CA LYS A 41 7.80 12.97 -23.02
C LYS A 41 6.58 12.98 -22.09
N THR A 42 6.55 13.83 -21.07
CA THR A 42 5.41 13.95 -20.14
C THR A 42 4.12 14.38 -20.84
N LYS A 43 4.21 15.29 -21.81
CA LYS A 43 3.04 15.72 -22.59
C LYS A 43 2.43 14.64 -23.49
N GLN A 44 3.16 13.55 -23.77
CA GLN A 44 2.64 12.46 -24.61
C GLN A 44 1.64 11.56 -23.88
N TYR A 45 1.64 11.59 -22.55
CA TYR A 45 0.85 10.69 -21.69
C TYR A 45 -0.34 11.38 -21.00
N VAL A 46 -0.70 12.59 -21.41
CA VAL A 46 -1.82 13.33 -20.84
C VAL A 46 -3.10 12.99 -21.59
N TYR A 47 -4.14 12.66 -20.85
CA TYR A 47 -5.48 12.38 -21.34
C TYR A 47 -6.48 13.31 -20.69
N GLN A 48 -7.44 13.78 -21.47
CA GLN A 48 -8.60 14.51 -20.98
C GLN A 48 -9.71 13.52 -20.67
N GLU A 49 -10.29 13.65 -19.50
CA GLU A 49 -11.42 12.90 -19.04
C GLU A 49 -12.73 13.55 -19.46
N GLU A 50 -13.70 12.74 -19.89
CA GLU A 50 -15.10 13.11 -20.11
C GLU A 50 -15.95 12.04 -19.41
N GLU A 51 -16.56 12.40 -18.27
CA GLU A 51 -17.38 11.46 -17.50
C GLU A 51 -18.67 11.14 -18.24
N VAL A 52 -19.01 9.84 -18.30
CA VAL A 52 -20.27 9.33 -18.84
C VAL A 52 -21.23 9.12 -17.71
N CYS A 53 -22.20 10.03 -17.57
CA CYS A 53 -23.21 9.97 -16.52
C CYS A 53 -24.38 9.10 -16.94
N PHE A 54 -24.70 8.07 -16.16
CA PHE A 54 -25.87 7.22 -16.35
C PHE A 54 -26.99 7.69 -15.41
N SER A 55 -28.12 8.16 -15.96
CA SER A 55 -29.17 8.82 -15.16
C SER A 55 -29.87 7.91 -14.15
N ASP A 56 -29.90 6.61 -14.40
CA ASP A 56 -30.76 5.67 -13.64
C ASP A 56 -30.01 4.46 -13.07
N ILE A 57 -28.67 4.45 -13.15
CA ILE A 57 -27.83 3.36 -12.65
C ILE A 57 -26.80 3.88 -11.66
N ASN A 58 -26.70 3.21 -10.51
CA ASN A 58 -25.58 3.37 -9.61
C ASN A 58 -24.44 2.41 -10.06
N LEU A 59 -23.28 2.97 -10.40
CA LEU A 59 -22.12 2.20 -10.85
C LEU A 59 -21.62 1.19 -9.82
N SER A 60 -21.89 1.37 -8.53
CA SER A 60 -21.54 0.38 -7.50
C SER A 60 -22.34 -0.93 -7.63
N ASN A 61 -23.46 -0.92 -8.35
CA ASN A 61 -24.28 -2.09 -8.64
C ASN A 61 -23.96 -2.73 -10.00
N VAL A 62 -23.01 -2.19 -10.75
CA VAL A 62 -22.60 -2.68 -12.07
C VAL A 62 -21.45 -3.66 -11.92
N TYR A 63 -21.61 -4.86 -12.48
CA TYR A 63 -20.58 -5.90 -12.45
C TYR A 63 -19.58 -5.75 -13.61
N ASN A 64 -20.11 -5.51 -14.83
CA ASN A 64 -19.29 -5.35 -16.03
C ASN A 64 -19.89 -4.33 -16.98
N ILE A 65 -19.01 -3.59 -17.66
CA ILE A 65 -19.34 -2.73 -18.80
C ILE A 65 -18.47 -3.12 -19.98
N GLN A 66 -19.07 -3.31 -21.15
CA GLN A 66 -18.39 -3.64 -22.40
C GLN A 66 -18.76 -2.64 -23.48
N TYR A 67 -17.74 -2.05 -24.12
CA TYR A 67 -17.95 -1.28 -25.34
C TYR A 67 -18.00 -2.23 -26.54
N ALA A 68 -19.15 -2.31 -27.19
CA ALA A 68 -19.35 -3.14 -28.38
C ALA A 68 -20.35 -2.47 -29.33
N ASN A 69 -20.12 -2.61 -30.64
CA ASN A 69 -21.02 -2.10 -31.69
C ASN A 69 -21.39 -0.61 -31.56
N GLY A 70 -20.50 0.22 -30.99
CA GLY A 70 -20.71 1.65 -30.78
C GLY A 70 -21.59 1.99 -29.58
N SER A 71 -21.87 1.04 -28.69
CA SER A 71 -22.69 1.20 -27.50
C SER A 71 -22.02 0.58 -26.29
N LEU A 72 -22.50 0.96 -25.09
CA LEU A 72 -22.07 0.46 -23.79
C LEU A 72 -23.08 -0.56 -23.29
N TYR A 73 -22.67 -1.82 -23.23
CA TYR A 73 -23.44 -2.94 -22.68
C TYR A 73 -23.02 -3.16 -21.24
N MET A 74 -23.96 -3.29 -20.33
CA MET A 74 -23.64 -3.53 -18.92
C MET A 74 -24.60 -4.53 -18.28
N ASN A 75 -24.11 -5.23 -17.27
CA ASN A 75 -24.91 -5.97 -16.33
C ASN A 75 -24.57 -5.59 -14.89
N GLY A 76 -25.52 -5.84 -14.01
CA GLY A 76 -25.38 -5.58 -12.60
C GLY A 76 -26.50 -6.21 -11.81
N GLY A 77 -26.52 -5.93 -10.51
CA GLY A 77 -27.57 -6.46 -9.64
C GLY A 77 -27.69 -5.75 -8.32
N ARG A 78 -28.81 -5.95 -7.68
CA ARG A 78 -29.14 -5.50 -6.33
C ARG A 78 -29.95 -6.54 -5.60
N TYR A 79 -30.04 -6.46 -4.30
CA TYR A 79 -30.92 -7.30 -3.49
C TYR A 79 -32.15 -6.48 -3.08
N GLU A 80 -33.32 -7.04 -3.30
CA GLU A 80 -34.60 -6.50 -2.87
C GLU A 80 -35.41 -7.62 -2.17
N ASP A 81 -35.81 -7.43 -0.92
CA ASP A 81 -36.63 -8.37 -0.16
C ASP A 81 -36.16 -9.84 -0.25
N ASP A 82 -34.85 -10.09 -0.06
CA ASP A 82 -34.18 -11.41 -0.19
C ASP A 82 -34.13 -11.98 -1.63
N ALA A 83 -34.59 -11.24 -2.64
CA ALA A 83 -34.46 -11.64 -4.04
C ALA A 83 -33.26 -10.92 -4.71
N ALA A 84 -32.47 -11.67 -5.48
CA ALA A 84 -31.47 -11.06 -6.36
C ALA A 84 -32.16 -10.53 -7.62
N VAL A 85 -32.13 -9.22 -7.82
CA VAL A 85 -32.60 -8.56 -9.04
C VAL A 85 -31.38 -8.24 -9.89
N LEU A 86 -31.24 -8.92 -11.02
CA LEU A 86 -30.20 -8.65 -12.01
C LEU A 86 -30.75 -7.72 -13.09
N PHE A 87 -29.87 -6.94 -13.73
CA PHE A 87 -30.24 -6.13 -14.87
C PHE A 87 -29.23 -6.26 -16.01
N TYR A 88 -29.73 -6.03 -17.21
CA TYR A 88 -28.94 -5.75 -18.42
C TYR A 88 -29.37 -4.42 -18.97
N ALA A 89 -28.41 -3.60 -19.35
CA ALA A 89 -28.68 -2.28 -19.93
C ALA A 89 -27.75 -2.00 -21.12
N VAL A 90 -28.24 -1.22 -22.07
CA VAL A 90 -27.44 -0.66 -23.17
C VAL A 90 -27.60 0.85 -23.17
N TYR A 91 -26.48 1.54 -23.26
CA TYR A 91 -26.40 2.99 -23.35
C TYR A 91 -25.63 3.38 -24.62
N ASP A 92 -25.91 4.55 -25.14
CA ASP A 92 -24.99 5.16 -26.10
C ASP A 92 -23.74 5.67 -25.38
N THR A 93 -22.80 6.20 -26.16
CA THR A 93 -21.52 6.72 -25.66
C THR A 93 -21.64 8.03 -24.87
N GLU A 94 -22.83 8.64 -24.85
CA GLU A 94 -23.16 9.88 -24.13
C GLU A 94 -23.92 9.57 -22.82
N GLY A 95 -24.20 8.28 -22.52
CA GLY A 95 -24.89 7.84 -21.33
C GLY A 95 -26.42 7.84 -21.44
N ASN A 96 -26.98 7.97 -22.66
CA ASN A 96 -28.42 7.85 -22.85
C ASN A 96 -28.83 6.38 -22.93
N GLN A 97 -29.85 5.99 -22.16
CA GLN A 97 -30.35 4.62 -22.14
C GLN A 97 -31.03 4.24 -23.44
N LEU A 98 -30.52 3.19 -24.09
CA LEU A 98 -31.11 2.60 -25.29
C LEU A 98 -32.00 1.40 -24.97
N SER A 99 -31.64 0.59 -23.99
CA SER A 99 -32.42 -0.55 -23.53
C SER A 99 -32.12 -0.84 -22.07
N TYR A 100 -33.12 -1.39 -21.35
CA TYR A 100 -32.99 -1.84 -19.96
C TYR A 100 -33.93 -3.03 -19.70
N ALA A 101 -33.41 -4.06 -19.07
CA ALA A 101 -34.17 -5.25 -18.70
C ALA A 101 -33.80 -5.73 -17.31
N GLU A 102 -34.80 -5.98 -16.47
CA GLU A 102 -34.62 -6.58 -15.15
C GLU A 102 -35.00 -8.05 -15.16
N LEU A 103 -34.23 -8.85 -14.44
CA LEU A 103 -34.43 -10.26 -14.24
C LEU A 103 -34.51 -10.53 -12.73
N SER A 104 -35.67 -10.99 -12.27
CA SER A 104 -35.83 -11.40 -10.88
C SER A 104 -35.75 -12.92 -10.79
N PHE A 105 -34.87 -13.42 -9.95
CA PHE A 105 -34.76 -14.84 -9.64
C PHE A 105 -35.26 -15.08 -8.22
N GLU A 106 -36.26 -15.94 -8.07
CA GLU A 106 -36.68 -16.39 -6.74
C GLU A 106 -35.55 -17.26 -6.15
N ASN A 107 -34.79 -16.71 -5.22
CA ASN A 107 -33.83 -17.44 -4.42
C ASN A 107 -34.58 -18.12 -3.28
N GLY A 108 -35.02 -19.37 -3.50
CA GLY A 108 -35.65 -20.17 -2.45
C GLY A 108 -34.60 -20.83 -1.58
N GLY A 109 -34.35 -20.35 -0.37
CA GLY A 109 -33.51 -20.87 0.74
C GLY A 109 -32.34 -21.85 0.49
N GLU A 110 -32.48 -22.73 -0.50
CA GLU A 110 -31.46 -23.71 -0.89
C GLU A 110 -30.91 -23.51 -2.31
N THR A 111 -31.50 -22.60 -3.12
CA THR A 111 -31.09 -22.38 -4.52
C THR A 111 -30.83 -20.91 -4.80
N GLY A 112 -29.63 -20.59 -5.31
CA GLY A 112 -29.24 -19.28 -5.78
C GLY A 112 -28.99 -19.27 -7.30
N ILE A 113 -29.35 -18.18 -8.00
CA ILE A 113 -29.06 -18.00 -9.42
C ILE A 113 -28.29 -16.71 -9.60
N SER A 114 -27.20 -16.75 -10.39
CA SER A 114 -26.39 -15.57 -10.73
C SER A 114 -26.00 -15.56 -12.21
N GLU A 115 -25.84 -14.38 -12.79
CA GLU A 115 -25.31 -14.13 -14.14
C GLU A 115 -24.33 -12.96 -14.08
N ASN A 116 -23.14 -13.20 -13.55
CA ASN A 116 -22.18 -12.15 -13.29
C ASN A 116 -21.30 -11.81 -14.50
N ILE A 117 -21.15 -12.72 -15.45
CA ILE A 117 -20.31 -12.56 -16.64
C ILE A 117 -21.13 -12.72 -17.92
N PHE A 118 -20.82 -11.88 -18.91
CA PHE A 118 -21.48 -11.93 -20.21
C PHE A 118 -20.52 -11.52 -21.34
N ALA A 119 -20.93 -11.82 -22.58
CA ALA A 119 -20.33 -11.30 -23.80
C ALA A 119 -21.43 -10.81 -24.74
N VAL A 120 -21.08 -9.86 -25.61
CA VAL A 120 -21.96 -9.35 -26.66
C VAL A 120 -21.68 -10.10 -27.96
N GLY A 121 -22.68 -10.75 -28.49
CA GLY A 121 -22.56 -11.45 -29.78
C GLY A 121 -22.55 -10.52 -30.98
N SER A 122 -22.30 -11.09 -32.16
CA SER A 122 -22.21 -10.34 -33.43
C SER A 122 -23.49 -9.60 -33.79
N GLY A 123 -24.64 -10.09 -33.37
CA GLY A 123 -25.97 -9.49 -33.55
C GLY A 123 -26.39 -8.50 -32.48
N GLY A 124 -25.61 -8.31 -31.41
CA GLY A 124 -25.96 -7.47 -30.28
C GLY A 124 -26.75 -8.17 -29.18
N ASP A 125 -27.04 -9.47 -29.28
CA ASP A 125 -27.61 -10.28 -28.20
C ASP A 125 -26.57 -10.48 -27.09
N ILE A 126 -27.05 -10.69 -25.86
CA ILE A 126 -26.21 -11.04 -24.73
C ILE A 126 -26.11 -12.55 -24.56
N TYR A 127 -24.89 -13.00 -24.33
CA TYR A 127 -24.55 -14.36 -23.96
C TYR A 127 -24.00 -14.35 -22.55
N ALA A 128 -24.78 -14.82 -21.58
CA ALA A 128 -24.39 -14.86 -20.17
C ALA A 128 -24.04 -16.27 -19.72
N VAL A 129 -23.16 -16.39 -18.74
CA VAL A 129 -22.99 -17.63 -17.99
C VAL A 129 -23.85 -17.56 -16.75
N GLN A 130 -24.90 -18.35 -16.74
CA GLN A 130 -25.78 -18.49 -15.59
C GLN A 130 -25.28 -19.62 -14.69
N THR A 131 -25.04 -19.29 -13.43
CA THR A 131 -24.67 -20.25 -12.39
C THR A 131 -25.88 -20.51 -11.48
N VAL A 132 -26.27 -21.76 -11.36
CA VAL A 132 -27.31 -22.23 -10.43
C VAL A 132 -26.61 -22.94 -9.29
N THR A 133 -26.70 -22.38 -8.10
CA THR A 133 -26.13 -22.99 -6.88
C THR A 133 -27.23 -23.68 -6.09
N THR A 134 -26.94 -24.88 -5.56
CA THR A 134 -27.83 -25.57 -4.67
C THR A 134 -27.07 -25.93 -3.39
N ASN A 135 -27.58 -25.45 -2.28
CA ASN A 135 -27.07 -25.74 -0.96
C ASN A 135 -27.91 -26.82 -0.32
N SER A 136 -27.31 -27.88 0.16
CA SER A 136 -28.03 -28.95 0.87
C SER A 136 -27.21 -29.46 2.05
N GLY A 137 -27.87 -29.72 3.18
CA GLY A 137 -27.25 -30.25 4.41
C GLY A 137 -27.47 -29.36 5.62
N ASN A 138 -26.99 -29.81 6.79
CA ASN A 138 -27.02 -29.08 8.06
C ASN A 138 -25.64 -28.49 8.29
N GLU A 139 -25.45 -27.71 9.37
CA GLU A 139 -24.18 -27.05 9.73
C GLU A 139 -22.96 -28.02 9.80
N GLU A 140 -23.19 -29.32 10.02
CA GLU A 140 -22.15 -30.38 10.08
C GLU A 140 -21.89 -31.09 8.73
N ASP A 141 -22.84 -31.04 7.76
CA ASP A 141 -22.75 -31.74 6.47
C ASP A 141 -23.23 -30.81 5.32
N TYR A 142 -22.59 -29.66 5.19
CA TYR A 142 -22.88 -28.65 4.15
C TYR A 142 -22.34 -29.12 2.79
N SER A 143 -23.22 -29.35 1.80
CA SER A 143 -22.81 -29.62 0.42
C SER A 143 -23.23 -28.45 -0.50
N TYR A 144 -22.26 -27.99 -1.26
CA TYR A 144 -22.42 -26.95 -2.28
C TYR A 144 -22.30 -27.57 -3.66
N ASN A 145 -23.33 -27.42 -4.48
CA ASN A 145 -23.28 -27.85 -5.88
C ASN A 145 -23.63 -26.65 -6.78
N ALA A 146 -22.82 -26.44 -7.81
CA ALA A 146 -23.06 -25.40 -8.79
C ALA A 146 -23.08 -26.00 -10.20
N VAL A 147 -24.07 -25.59 -10.98
CA VAL A 147 -24.21 -26.00 -12.39
C VAL A 147 -24.22 -24.71 -13.24
N GLN A 148 -23.46 -24.71 -14.33
CA GLN A 148 -23.38 -23.59 -15.24
C GLN A 148 -24.00 -23.91 -16.59
N ARG A 149 -24.70 -22.91 -17.16
CA ARG A 149 -25.22 -22.95 -18.53
C ARG A 149 -24.96 -21.63 -19.25
N ILE A 150 -24.84 -21.66 -20.57
CA ILE A 150 -24.85 -20.45 -21.38
C ILE A 150 -26.31 -20.10 -21.66
N VAL A 151 -26.66 -18.82 -21.48
CA VAL A 151 -27.98 -18.29 -21.79
C VAL A 151 -27.83 -17.16 -22.79
N ARG A 152 -28.53 -17.26 -23.94
CA ARG A 152 -28.68 -16.18 -24.90
C ARG A 152 -29.91 -15.36 -24.56
N ARG A 153 -29.77 -14.06 -24.41
CA ARG A 153 -30.85 -13.13 -24.03
C ARG A 153 -31.08 -12.05 -25.06
N ALA A 154 -32.35 -11.75 -25.28
CA ALA A 154 -32.75 -10.57 -26.05
C ALA A 154 -32.46 -9.30 -25.26
N MET A 155 -31.84 -8.32 -25.89
CA MET A 155 -31.57 -7.02 -25.25
C MET A 155 -32.81 -6.17 -25.01
N SER A 156 -33.89 -6.43 -25.74
CA SER A 156 -35.13 -5.64 -25.64
C SER A 156 -35.87 -5.78 -24.31
N ASP A 157 -35.79 -6.95 -23.69
CA ASP A 157 -36.57 -7.30 -22.48
C ASP A 157 -35.88 -8.35 -21.56
N GLY A 158 -34.64 -8.72 -21.87
CA GLY A 158 -33.87 -9.73 -21.12
C GLY A 158 -34.38 -11.18 -21.26
N SER A 159 -35.39 -11.42 -22.10
CA SER A 159 -35.96 -12.77 -22.27
C SER A 159 -34.95 -13.77 -22.77
N GLU A 160 -35.01 -15.01 -22.25
CA GLU A 160 -34.18 -16.12 -22.73
C GLU A 160 -34.62 -16.53 -24.14
N ILE A 161 -33.71 -16.42 -25.12
CA ILE A 161 -33.91 -16.88 -26.49
C ILE A 161 -33.53 -18.34 -26.60
N ALA A 162 -32.42 -18.72 -26.00
CA ALA A 162 -31.86 -20.07 -26.00
C ALA A 162 -30.97 -20.30 -24.80
N SER A 163 -30.77 -21.56 -24.41
CA SER A 163 -29.77 -21.94 -23.44
C SER A 163 -29.19 -23.32 -23.70
N ALA A 164 -27.99 -23.57 -23.23
CA ALA A 164 -27.31 -24.85 -23.31
C ALA A 164 -26.46 -25.10 -22.05
N ASP A 165 -26.44 -26.34 -21.57
CA ASP A 165 -25.54 -26.74 -20.50
C ASP A 165 -24.09 -26.66 -20.99
N ILE A 166 -23.19 -26.17 -20.12
CA ILE A 166 -21.77 -26.07 -20.45
C ILE A 166 -21.15 -27.48 -20.37
N ALA A 167 -20.56 -27.90 -21.47
CA ALA A 167 -19.90 -29.20 -21.57
C ALA A 167 -18.54 -29.17 -20.82
N MET A 168 -18.56 -29.47 -19.52
CA MET A 168 -17.32 -29.57 -18.74
C MET A 168 -16.60 -30.89 -18.98
N ASP A 169 -15.25 -30.87 -18.92
CA ASP A 169 -14.46 -32.12 -18.95
C ASP A 169 -14.79 -32.93 -17.69
N LYS A 170 -15.18 -34.21 -17.90
CA LYS A 170 -15.50 -35.13 -16.79
C LYS A 170 -14.31 -35.41 -15.86
N ASN A 171 -13.11 -35.08 -16.29
CA ASN A 171 -11.87 -35.23 -15.53
C ASN A 171 -11.33 -33.89 -14.97
N SER A 172 -12.06 -32.77 -15.13
CA SER A 172 -11.67 -31.52 -14.49
C SER A 172 -11.75 -31.63 -12.97
N ALA A 173 -10.93 -30.83 -12.30
CA ALA A 173 -10.97 -30.77 -10.85
C ALA A 173 -12.36 -30.36 -10.37
N VAL A 174 -12.78 -30.86 -9.22
CA VAL A 174 -14.01 -30.39 -8.56
C VAL A 174 -13.89 -28.88 -8.36
N GLY A 175 -14.83 -28.09 -8.94
CA GLY A 175 -14.84 -26.65 -8.85
C GLY A 175 -14.17 -25.91 -10.03
N ASP A 176 -13.85 -26.58 -11.14
CA ASP A 176 -13.44 -25.91 -12.38
C ASP A 176 -14.68 -25.32 -13.08
N TYR A 177 -14.93 -24.05 -12.86
CA TYR A 177 -16.08 -23.32 -13.42
C TYR A 177 -15.62 -22.33 -14.50
N VAL A 178 -16.54 -21.98 -15.41
CA VAL A 178 -16.34 -20.88 -16.34
C VAL A 178 -16.32 -19.56 -15.55
N ASN A 179 -15.22 -18.85 -15.68
CA ASN A 179 -14.98 -17.57 -15.01
C ASN A 179 -14.93 -16.37 -15.98
N GLN A 180 -14.84 -16.64 -17.30
CA GLN A 180 -14.92 -15.60 -18.33
C GLN A 180 -15.66 -16.15 -19.57
N ILE A 181 -16.36 -15.24 -20.28
CA ILE A 181 -16.90 -15.45 -21.61
C ILE A 181 -16.48 -14.30 -22.51
N LEU A 182 -15.93 -14.62 -23.67
CA LEU A 182 -15.46 -13.64 -24.66
C LEU A 182 -16.20 -13.90 -25.98
N SER A 183 -16.37 -12.83 -26.79
CA SER A 183 -16.89 -12.93 -28.14
C SER A 183 -15.84 -12.44 -29.14
N ASP A 184 -15.67 -13.15 -30.25
CA ASP A 184 -14.81 -12.70 -31.34
C ASP A 184 -15.50 -11.71 -32.30
N GLY A 185 -16.79 -11.42 -32.06
CA GLY A 185 -17.63 -10.57 -32.91
C GLY A 185 -17.89 -11.16 -34.30
N LYS A 186 -17.50 -12.41 -34.56
CA LYS A 186 -17.62 -13.11 -35.83
C LYS A 186 -18.45 -14.40 -35.75
N GLY A 187 -19.02 -14.67 -34.58
CA GLY A 187 -19.90 -15.80 -34.33
C GLY A 187 -19.33 -16.88 -33.41
N ASN A 188 -18.17 -16.66 -32.78
CA ASN A 188 -17.66 -17.55 -31.77
C ASN A 188 -17.74 -16.93 -30.37
N LEU A 189 -18.12 -17.76 -29.40
CA LEU A 189 -18.08 -17.51 -27.97
C LEU A 189 -16.96 -18.36 -27.38
N VAL A 190 -16.08 -17.74 -26.60
CA VAL A 190 -14.95 -18.41 -25.97
C VAL A 190 -15.14 -18.38 -24.44
N LEU A 191 -15.41 -19.54 -23.86
CA LEU A 191 -15.59 -19.71 -22.43
C LEU A 191 -14.27 -20.18 -21.82
N ILE A 192 -13.88 -19.56 -20.73
CA ILE A 192 -12.62 -19.81 -20.04
C ILE A 192 -12.90 -20.41 -18.68
N THR A 193 -12.24 -21.53 -18.39
CA THR A 193 -12.11 -22.08 -17.04
C THR A 193 -10.66 -21.97 -16.57
N SER A 194 -10.36 -22.37 -15.35
CA SER A 194 -8.98 -22.37 -14.85
C SER A 194 -8.05 -23.30 -15.65
N GLN A 195 -8.58 -24.28 -16.41
CA GLN A 195 -7.79 -25.30 -17.09
C GLN A 195 -8.13 -25.50 -18.56
N SER A 196 -9.25 -24.94 -19.05
CA SER A 196 -9.77 -25.23 -20.37
C SER A 196 -10.31 -23.99 -21.08
N VAL A 197 -10.27 -24.04 -22.41
CA VAL A 197 -10.91 -23.08 -23.29
C VAL A 197 -11.97 -23.84 -24.11
N LEU A 198 -13.24 -23.41 -23.98
CA LEU A 198 -14.36 -23.99 -24.71
C LEU A 198 -14.83 -22.97 -25.77
N ILE A 199 -14.93 -23.41 -27.00
CA ILE A 199 -15.39 -22.60 -28.12
C ILE A 199 -16.79 -23.05 -28.50
N TYR A 200 -17.75 -22.12 -28.45
CA TYR A 200 -19.12 -22.30 -28.87
C TYR A 200 -19.43 -21.39 -30.05
N ASP A 201 -20.38 -21.79 -30.90
CA ASP A 201 -21.02 -20.87 -31.85
C ASP A 201 -22.16 -20.09 -31.18
N GLU A 202 -22.69 -19.06 -31.84
CA GLU A 202 -23.80 -18.26 -31.33
C GLU A 202 -25.16 -19.01 -31.28
N GLU A 203 -25.25 -20.18 -31.87
CA GLU A 203 -26.36 -21.14 -31.72
C GLU A 203 -26.19 -22.07 -30.48
N LEU A 204 -25.14 -21.80 -29.66
CA LEU A 204 -24.78 -22.52 -28.45
C LEU A 204 -24.34 -23.99 -28.68
N ASN A 205 -23.81 -24.32 -29.85
CA ASN A 205 -23.19 -25.64 -30.08
C ASN A 205 -21.71 -25.57 -29.69
N LEU A 206 -21.24 -26.59 -28.95
CA LEU A 206 -19.82 -26.75 -28.67
C LEU A 206 -19.06 -27.09 -29.95
N VAL A 207 -18.20 -26.17 -30.41
CA VAL A 207 -17.34 -26.33 -31.58
C VAL A 207 -16.07 -27.07 -31.20
N LYS A 208 -15.45 -26.70 -30.07
CA LYS A 208 -14.15 -27.23 -29.63
C LYS A 208 -13.92 -27.05 -28.15
N MET A 209 -13.22 -28.02 -27.55
CA MET A 209 -12.67 -27.92 -26.21
C MET A 209 -11.16 -28.10 -26.26
N LEU A 210 -10.42 -27.18 -25.63
CA LEU A 210 -8.97 -27.16 -25.59
C LEU A 210 -8.52 -27.18 -24.13
N LYS A 211 -7.54 -27.99 -23.80
CA LYS A 211 -6.93 -28.01 -22.47
C LYS A 211 -5.68 -27.16 -22.46
N ALA A 212 -5.58 -26.25 -21.49
CA ALA A 212 -4.38 -25.49 -21.27
C ALA A 212 -3.28 -26.33 -20.60
N GLN A 213 -2.03 -25.95 -20.79
CA GLN A 213 -0.89 -26.62 -20.14
C GLN A 213 -0.68 -26.13 -18.71
N ASN A 214 -0.98 -24.85 -18.47
CA ASN A 214 -0.91 -24.20 -17.17
C ASN A 214 -2.29 -23.72 -16.76
N SER A 215 -2.47 -23.30 -15.50
CA SER A 215 -3.68 -22.63 -15.05
C SER A 215 -3.90 -21.35 -15.87
N ILE A 216 -5.16 -21.09 -16.21
CA ILE A 216 -5.57 -19.84 -16.86
C ILE A 216 -6.09 -18.90 -15.78
N ASP A 217 -5.42 -17.79 -15.61
CA ASP A 217 -5.80 -16.77 -14.62
C ASP A 217 -6.64 -15.67 -15.25
N ASN A 218 -6.41 -15.38 -16.53
CA ASN A 218 -7.17 -14.39 -17.31
C ASN A 218 -7.10 -14.74 -18.81
N ALA A 219 -8.01 -14.19 -19.60
CA ALA A 219 -7.98 -14.27 -21.05
C ALA A 219 -8.51 -13.00 -21.71
N VAL A 220 -7.88 -12.56 -22.79
CA VAL A 220 -8.25 -11.35 -23.52
C VAL A 220 -8.41 -11.66 -25.00
N MET A 221 -9.57 -11.29 -25.59
CA MET A 221 -9.79 -11.36 -27.01
C MET A 221 -8.97 -10.27 -27.71
N LEU A 222 -8.02 -10.66 -28.54
CA LEU A 222 -7.18 -9.73 -29.29
C LEU A 222 -7.88 -9.26 -30.58
N ARG A 223 -7.45 -8.12 -31.10
CA ARG A 223 -8.03 -7.53 -32.34
C ARG A 223 -7.83 -8.37 -33.59
N ASP A 224 -6.82 -9.24 -33.61
CA ASP A 224 -6.61 -10.17 -34.73
C ASP A 224 -7.57 -11.39 -34.68
N GLY A 225 -8.34 -11.53 -33.63
CA GLY A 225 -9.28 -12.63 -33.38
C GLY A 225 -8.66 -13.84 -32.71
N SER A 226 -7.42 -13.76 -32.25
CA SER A 226 -6.82 -14.72 -31.33
C SER A 226 -7.15 -14.36 -29.87
N VAL A 227 -6.90 -15.28 -28.95
CA VAL A 227 -7.06 -15.04 -27.52
C VAL A 227 -5.69 -15.02 -26.85
N ALA A 228 -5.37 -13.97 -26.10
CA ALA A 228 -4.25 -13.98 -25.18
C ALA A 228 -4.67 -14.68 -23.90
N ILE A 229 -4.04 -15.79 -23.60
CA ILE A 229 -4.17 -16.54 -22.33
C ILE A 229 -3.10 -16.04 -21.39
N VAL A 230 -3.51 -15.67 -20.18
CA VAL A 230 -2.63 -15.15 -19.12
C VAL A 230 -2.51 -16.21 -18.03
N SER A 231 -1.29 -16.47 -17.59
CA SER A 231 -1.02 -17.41 -16.48
C SER A 231 0.08 -16.89 -15.57
N TRP A 232 -0.12 -17.03 -14.25
CA TRP A 232 0.92 -16.74 -13.26
C TRP A 232 1.88 -17.91 -13.16
N GLN A 233 3.16 -17.65 -13.28
CA GLN A 233 4.22 -18.65 -13.22
C GLN A 233 5.34 -18.17 -12.29
N ASP A 234 6.23 -19.07 -11.87
CA ASP A 234 7.36 -18.74 -10.98
C ASP A 234 8.25 -17.58 -11.47
N LYS A 235 8.25 -17.34 -12.78
CA LYS A 235 9.06 -16.28 -13.41
C LYS A 235 8.28 -14.99 -13.68
N GLY A 236 7.01 -14.92 -13.29
CA GLY A 236 6.13 -13.79 -13.55
C GLY A 236 4.90 -14.15 -14.41
N ILE A 237 4.24 -13.15 -14.95
CA ILE A 237 3.03 -13.31 -15.75
C ILE A 237 3.42 -13.74 -17.17
N ALA A 238 2.91 -14.90 -17.60
CA ALA A 238 3.15 -15.45 -18.91
C ALA A 238 1.91 -15.28 -19.81
N PHE A 239 2.17 -14.96 -21.08
CA PHE A 239 1.16 -14.81 -22.13
C PHE A 239 1.35 -15.87 -23.21
N GLN A 240 0.24 -16.49 -23.65
CA GLN A 240 0.21 -17.38 -24.80
C GLN A 240 -0.92 -16.95 -25.72
N LYS A 241 -0.64 -16.78 -27.01
CA LYS A 241 -1.69 -16.56 -28.02
C LYS A 241 -2.32 -17.89 -28.40
N LEU A 242 -3.64 -17.95 -28.33
CA LEU A 242 -4.45 -19.08 -28.85
C LEU A 242 -5.08 -18.65 -30.18
N ASP A 243 -4.71 -19.35 -31.25
CA ASP A 243 -5.37 -19.24 -32.54
C ASP A 243 -6.65 -20.08 -32.54
N LEU A 244 -7.81 -19.42 -32.54
CA LEU A 244 -9.11 -20.10 -32.48
C LEU A 244 -9.39 -20.95 -33.71
N SER A 245 -8.83 -20.61 -34.88
CA SER A 245 -9.09 -21.34 -36.14
C SER A 245 -8.49 -22.73 -36.13
N ASN A 246 -7.30 -22.91 -35.58
CA ASN A 246 -6.60 -24.20 -35.53
C ASN A 246 -6.54 -24.77 -34.11
N GLY A 247 -6.74 -23.96 -33.07
CA GLY A 247 -6.70 -24.32 -31.65
C GLY A 247 -5.28 -24.56 -31.15
N GLN A 248 -4.30 -23.84 -31.68
CA GLN A 248 -2.92 -23.95 -31.27
C GLN A 248 -2.53 -22.78 -30.35
N PHE A 249 -1.83 -23.12 -29.27
CA PHE A 249 -1.19 -22.14 -28.40
C PHE A 249 0.21 -21.82 -28.93
N SER A 250 0.58 -20.53 -28.87
CA SER A 250 1.96 -20.12 -29.10
C SER A 250 2.89 -20.58 -27.98
N GLU A 251 4.19 -20.33 -28.13
CA GLU A 251 5.12 -20.38 -26.99
C GLU A 251 4.72 -19.30 -25.97
N ALA A 252 4.99 -19.57 -24.70
CA ALA A 252 4.74 -18.64 -23.61
C ALA A 252 5.77 -17.49 -23.66
N ILE A 253 5.28 -16.28 -23.46
CA ILE A 253 6.08 -15.05 -23.41
C ILE A 253 5.94 -14.51 -21.99
N VAL A 254 7.08 -14.25 -21.33
CA VAL A 254 7.14 -13.57 -20.02
C VAL A 254 7.82 -12.24 -20.26
N PRO A 255 7.08 -11.12 -20.31
CA PRO A 255 7.69 -9.82 -20.51
C PRO A 255 8.60 -9.42 -19.33
N GLU A 256 9.73 -8.82 -19.66
CA GLU A 256 10.57 -8.14 -18.68
C GLU A 256 10.00 -6.74 -18.41
N ASN A 257 10.02 -6.29 -17.16
CA ASN A 257 9.55 -4.95 -16.75
C ASN A 257 8.08 -4.66 -17.11
N MET A 258 7.22 -5.65 -16.91
CA MET A 258 5.80 -5.47 -17.11
C MET A 258 5.18 -4.76 -15.91
N GLU A 259 4.39 -3.72 -16.17
CA GLU A 259 3.58 -3.03 -15.18
C GLU A 259 2.11 -3.49 -15.28
N GLY A 260 1.45 -3.66 -14.12
CA GLY A 260 0.03 -3.95 -14.01
C GLY A 260 -0.35 -5.43 -14.00
N TYR A 261 -1.59 -5.68 -13.56
CA TYR A 261 -2.14 -7.02 -13.32
C TYR A 261 -3.49 -7.26 -14.00
N SER A 262 -4.12 -6.23 -14.52
CA SER A 262 -5.39 -6.31 -15.27
C SER A 262 -5.11 -6.07 -16.75
N PHE A 263 -5.65 -6.95 -17.62
CA PHE A 263 -5.34 -6.94 -19.05
C PHE A 263 -6.58 -6.76 -19.89
N TYR A 264 -6.48 -5.90 -20.90
CA TYR A 264 -7.56 -5.51 -21.80
C TYR A 264 -7.07 -5.54 -23.25
N ALA A 265 -8.00 -5.67 -24.20
CA ALA A 265 -7.66 -5.62 -25.62
C ALA A 265 -7.14 -4.23 -26.03
N GLY A 266 -5.97 -4.16 -26.63
CA GLY A 266 -5.37 -2.91 -27.12
C GLY A 266 -5.80 -2.53 -28.54
N ILE A 267 -5.53 -1.27 -28.89
CA ILE A 267 -5.50 -0.79 -30.28
C ILE A 267 -4.15 -0.10 -30.50
N GLY A 268 -3.40 -0.54 -31.51
CA GLY A 268 -1.99 -0.16 -31.68
C GLY A 268 -1.02 -0.97 -30.81
N TYR A 269 -1.56 -1.73 -29.86
CA TYR A 269 -0.88 -2.67 -28.96
C TYR A 269 -1.67 -3.98 -28.93
N ASP A 270 -1.01 -5.11 -28.62
CA ASP A 270 -1.72 -6.38 -28.43
C ASP A 270 -2.66 -6.29 -27.22
N LEU A 271 -2.15 -5.76 -26.11
CA LEU A 271 -2.87 -5.59 -24.85
C LEU A 271 -2.70 -4.19 -24.29
N MET A 272 -3.64 -3.76 -23.47
CA MET A 272 -3.47 -2.68 -22.50
C MET A 272 -3.51 -3.27 -21.09
N THR A 273 -2.79 -2.64 -20.17
CA THR A 273 -2.79 -3.01 -18.75
C THR A 273 -2.82 -1.75 -17.90
N SER A 274 -3.25 -1.86 -16.66
CA SER A 274 -3.25 -0.76 -15.69
C SER A 274 -2.42 -1.12 -14.47
N SER A 275 -1.70 -0.14 -13.94
CA SER A 275 -1.00 -0.18 -12.66
C SER A 275 -1.50 0.94 -11.75
N SER A 276 -0.87 1.12 -10.60
CA SER A 276 -1.20 2.19 -9.65
C SER A 276 -0.93 3.60 -10.17
N ASP A 277 -0.09 3.77 -11.19
CA ASP A 277 0.33 5.07 -11.71
C ASP A 277 -0.21 5.40 -13.10
N GLY A 278 -0.76 4.41 -13.83
CA GLY A 278 -1.22 4.67 -15.18
C GLY A 278 -1.70 3.48 -15.99
N VAL A 279 -1.90 3.73 -17.28
CA VAL A 279 -2.27 2.72 -18.28
C VAL A 279 -1.09 2.50 -19.23
N TYR A 280 -0.84 1.24 -19.55
CA TYR A 280 0.28 0.81 -20.39
C TYR A 280 -0.19 0.02 -21.60
N GLY A 281 0.56 0.11 -22.69
CA GLY A 281 0.41 -0.71 -23.89
C GLY A 281 1.50 -1.76 -23.97
N LEU A 282 1.11 -3.02 -24.18
CA LEU A 282 1.99 -4.19 -24.24
C LEU A 282 1.94 -4.80 -25.65
N ASN A 283 3.10 -5.03 -26.25
CA ASN A 283 3.24 -5.81 -27.49
C ASN A 283 3.93 -7.14 -27.16
N LEU A 284 3.26 -8.23 -27.46
CA LEU A 284 3.75 -9.58 -27.19
C LEU A 284 4.84 -10.03 -28.18
N ALA A 285 4.95 -9.37 -29.35
CA ALA A 285 5.92 -9.76 -30.38
C ALA A 285 7.36 -9.33 -30.06
N ASP A 286 7.55 -8.21 -29.37
CA ASP A 286 8.85 -7.62 -29.06
C ASP A 286 9.06 -7.35 -27.56
N ASN A 287 8.13 -7.80 -26.70
CA ASN A 287 8.13 -7.60 -25.25
C ASN A 287 8.15 -6.12 -24.83
N SER A 288 7.69 -5.20 -25.68
CA SER A 288 7.66 -3.80 -25.31
C SER A 288 6.46 -3.48 -24.42
N CYS A 289 6.73 -2.78 -23.30
CA CYS A 289 5.71 -2.19 -22.43
C CYS A 289 5.92 -0.67 -22.39
N VAL A 290 4.91 0.10 -22.76
CA VAL A 290 4.99 1.56 -22.90
C VAL A 290 3.86 2.21 -22.12
N GLN A 291 4.18 3.16 -21.25
CA GLN A 291 3.17 3.97 -20.58
C GLN A 291 2.39 4.81 -21.58
N LEU A 292 1.08 4.61 -21.65
CA LEU A 292 0.16 5.36 -22.52
C LEU A 292 -0.41 6.58 -21.80
N MET A 293 -0.69 6.45 -20.52
CA MET A 293 -1.29 7.46 -19.68
C MET A 293 -0.71 7.39 -18.28
N ASN A 294 -0.31 8.52 -17.73
CA ASN A 294 -0.01 8.67 -16.30
C ASN A 294 -1.21 9.36 -15.62
N PHE A 295 -1.68 8.82 -14.51
CA PHE A 295 -2.88 9.33 -13.83
C PHE A 295 -2.66 10.74 -13.27
N VAL A 296 -1.58 10.96 -12.54
CA VAL A 296 -1.27 12.28 -11.94
C VAL A 296 -1.03 13.35 -13.01
N ASP A 297 -0.31 12.99 -14.09
CA ASP A 297 -0.09 13.91 -15.21
C ASP A 297 -1.38 14.23 -15.99
N SER A 298 -2.40 13.36 -15.88
CA SER A 298 -3.74 13.55 -16.44
C SER A 298 -4.74 14.14 -15.43
N ASP A 299 -4.27 14.59 -14.27
CA ASP A 299 -5.06 15.14 -13.17
C ASP A 299 -6.15 14.17 -12.68
N LEU A 300 -5.82 12.87 -12.57
CA LEU A 300 -6.73 11.79 -12.16
C LEU A 300 -6.25 11.14 -10.87
N SER A 301 -7.18 10.88 -9.96
CA SER A 301 -6.98 10.08 -8.76
C SER A 301 -7.64 8.72 -8.97
N VAL A 302 -6.85 7.73 -9.38
CA VAL A 302 -7.34 6.39 -9.70
C VAL A 302 -6.63 5.39 -8.81
N SER A 303 -7.39 4.61 -8.03
CA SER A 303 -6.83 3.50 -7.26
C SER A 303 -6.93 2.17 -7.98
N SER A 304 -7.98 1.98 -8.78
CA SER A 304 -8.15 0.76 -9.58
C SER A 304 -8.98 0.99 -10.84
N ILE A 305 -8.62 0.31 -11.92
CA ILE A 305 -9.43 0.21 -13.13
C ILE A 305 -10.10 -1.16 -13.15
N TYR A 306 -11.44 -1.17 -13.19
CA TYR A 306 -12.23 -2.41 -13.24
C TYR A 306 -12.46 -2.88 -14.67
N ASN A 307 -12.69 -1.95 -15.59
CA ASN A 307 -12.89 -2.22 -17.01
C ASN A 307 -12.20 -1.16 -17.84
N LEU A 308 -11.63 -1.57 -18.99
CA LEU A 308 -11.05 -0.68 -19.97
C LEU A 308 -11.40 -1.19 -21.38
N SER A 309 -11.90 -0.31 -22.21
CA SER A 309 -12.27 -0.61 -23.60
C SER A 309 -11.63 0.40 -24.56
N ALA A 310 -10.61 -0.01 -25.28
CA ALA A 310 -9.97 0.83 -26.30
C ALA A 310 -10.91 1.05 -27.50
N VAL A 311 -11.05 2.32 -27.90
CA VAL A 311 -11.85 2.74 -29.06
C VAL A 311 -10.95 3.08 -30.25
N SER A 312 -9.82 3.73 -29.98
CA SER A 312 -8.79 4.06 -30.96
C SER A 312 -7.40 4.05 -30.27
N GLU A 313 -6.34 4.36 -31.01
CA GLU A 313 -4.99 4.53 -30.42
C GLU A 313 -4.91 5.74 -29.45
N THR A 314 -5.89 6.61 -29.48
CA THR A 314 -5.93 7.84 -28.69
C THR A 314 -7.16 7.97 -27.79
N GLU A 315 -8.06 6.99 -27.79
CA GLU A 315 -9.30 7.04 -27.02
C GLU A 315 -9.62 5.67 -26.41
N PHE A 316 -10.04 5.67 -25.17
CA PHE A 316 -10.60 4.51 -24.49
C PHE A 316 -11.65 4.92 -23.45
N TYR A 317 -12.53 3.99 -23.09
CA TYR A 317 -13.41 4.10 -21.94
C TYR A 317 -12.84 3.28 -20.79
N ALA A 318 -13.02 3.74 -19.56
CA ALA A 318 -12.69 2.96 -18.39
C ALA A 318 -13.69 3.17 -17.25
N GLN A 319 -13.99 2.08 -16.52
CA GLN A 319 -14.59 2.13 -15.21
C GLN A 319 -13.46 2.08 -14.18
N TYR A 320 -13.43 3.03 -13.28
CA TYR A 320 -12.39 3.13 -12.28
C TYR A 320 -12.95 3.59 -10.93
N TYR A 321 -12.22 3.30 -9.86
CA TYR A 321 -12.49 3.84 -8.54
C TYR A 321 -11.57 5.03 -8.27
N SER A 322 -12.16 6.12 -7.79
CA SER A 322 -11.44 7.34 -7.45
C SER A 322 -11.26 7.46 -5.94
N ASP A 323 -10.00 7.65 -5.50
CA ASP A 323 -9.69 7.91 -4.10
C ASP A 323 -10.05 9.34 -3.67
N SER A 324 -10.31 10.25 -4.62
CA SER A 324 -10.60 11.65 -4.29
C SER A 324 -12.01 11.85 -3.72
N ASP A 325 -12.96 11.00 -4.10
CA ASP A 325 -14.36 11.07 -3.66
C ASP A 325 -14.94 9.72 -3.21
N ASN A 326 -14.09 8.67 -3.17
CA ASN A 326 -14.44 7.31 -2.79
C ASN A 326 -15.62 6.75 -3.58
N SER A 327 -15.63 6.96 -4.89
CA SER A 327 -16.70 6.50 -5.77
C SER A 327 -16.20 5.87 -7.07
N SER A 328 -17.10 5.10 -7.71
CA SER A 328 -16.84 4.51 -9.03
C SER A 328 -17.29 5.47 -10.12
N HIS A 329 -16.42 5.67 -11.11
CA HIS A 329 -16.66 6.48 -12.29
C HIS A 329 -16.60 5.63 -13.55
N TYR A 330 -17.25 6.08 -14.60
CA TYR A 330 -17.09 5.58 -15.95
C TYR A 330 -16.85 6.75 -16.89
N SER A 331 -15.69 6.78 -17.52
CA SER A 331 -15.26 7.93 -18.28
C SER A 331 -14.65 7.54 -19.62
N LYS A 332 -14.78 8.45 -20.56
CA LYS A 332 -14.04 8.47 -21.82
C LYS A 332 -12.76 9.25 -21.64
N PHE A 333 -11.65 8.66 -22.02
CA PHE A 333 -10.33 9.27 -22.00
C PHE A 333 -9.85 9.53 -23.42
N THR A 334 -9.50 10.79 -23.70
CA THR A 334 -9.01 11.21 -25.01
C THR A 334 -7.61 11.81 -24.88
N LYS A 335 -6.66 11.28 -25.62
CA LYS A 335 -5.26 11.76 -25.63
C LYS A 335 -5.19 13.21 -26.11
N VAL A 336 -4.66 14.07 -25.25
CA VAL A 336 -4.51 15.50 -25.53
C VAL A 336 -3.21 15.74 -26.28
N LYS A 337 -3.25 16.59 -27.30
CA LYS A 337 -2.04 17.01 -27.99
C LYS A 337 -1.20 17.90 -27.09
N PRO A 338 0.15 17.83 -27.16
CA PRO A 338 1.02 18.61 -26.29
C PRO A 338 0.77 20.13 -26.34
N GLU A 339 0.39 20.65 -27.51
CA GLU A 339 0.08 22.07 -27.72
C GLU A 339 -1.25 22.51 -27.07
N ASP A 340 -2.14 21.59 -26.79
CA ASP A 340 -3.47 21.87 -26.21
C ASP A 340 -3.45 21.78 -24.66
N VAL A 341 -2.35 21.34 -24.06
CA VAL A 341 -2.21 21.26 -22.60
C VAL A 341 -1.94 22.65 -22.02
N LYS A 342 -2.78 23.12 -21.07
CA LYS A 342 -2.57 24.38 -20.35
C LYS A 342 -1.17 24.39 -19.70
N THR A 343 -0.35 25.37 -20.01
CA THR A 343 0.98 25.49 -19.43
C THR A 343 0.87 26.03 -18.01
N LYS A 344 1.30 25.23 -17.03
CA LYS A 344 1.45 25.62 -15.61
C LYS A 344 2.92 25.51 -15.21
N ILE A 345 3.32 26.24 -14.18
CA ILE A 345 4.65 26.10 -13.57
C ILE A 345 4.69 24.74 -12.87
N THR A 346 5.66 23.90 -13.20
CA THR A 346 5.78 22.57 -12.61
C THR A 346 6.62 22.64 -11.35
N LEU A 347 6.01 22.24 -10.22
CA LEU A 347 6.69 21.84 -9.01
C LEU A 347 7.03 20.36 -9.09
N THR A 348 8.18 19.96 -8.61
CA THR A 348 8.56 18.54 -8.53
C THR A 348 8.40 18.02 -7.12
N MET A 349 7.83 16.82 -6.98
CA MET A 349 7.77 16.08 -5.72
C MET A 349 8.52 14.77 -5.88
N GLY A 350 9.29 14.38 -4.88
CA GLY A 350 10.00 13.11 -4.87
C GLY A 350 9.93 12.42 -3.51
N GLY A 351 9.81 11.11 -3.54
CA GLY A 351 9.77 10.25 -2.34
C GLY A 351 9.91 8.78 -2.68
N ILE A 352 9.85 7.93 -1.68
CA ILE A 352 9.86 6.48 -1.80
C ILE A 352 8.56 5.95 -1.22
N TYR A 353 7.80 5.16 -1.98
CA TYR A 353 6.46 4.68 -1.63
C TYR A 353 5.47 5.84 -1.37
N ILE A 354 5.15 6.56 -2.42
CA ILE A 354 4.16 7.64 -2.37
C ILE A 354 2.75 7.04 -2.43
N ASP A 355 1.99 7.20 -1.35
CA ASP A 355 0.67 6.58 -1.21
C ASP A 355 -0.44 7.29 -2.02
N SER A 356 -1.57 6.61 -2.18
CA SER A 356 -2.72 7.10 -2.95
C SER A 356 -3.35 8.36 -2.35
N THR A 357 -3.33 8.53 -1.03
CA THR A 357 -3.87 9.71 -0.35
C THR A 357 -3.08 10.96 -0.73
N LEU A 358 -1.74 10.85 -0.72
CA LEU A 358 -0.87 11.94 -1.15
C LEU A 358 -1.05 12.24 -2.64
N LEU A 359 -1.14 11.20 -3.50
CA LEU A 359 -1.39 11.37 -4.93
C LEU A 359 -2.74 12.05 -5.20
N SER A 360 -3.80 11.70 -4.47
CA SER A 360 -5.12 12.34 -4.58
C SER A 360 -5.06 13.83 -4.24
N ARG A 361 -4.28 14.22 -3.25
CA ARG A 361 -4.06 15.62 -2.91
C ARG A 361 -3.24 16.37 -3.97
N VAL A 362 -2.25 15.70 -4.56
CA VAL A 362 -1.52 16.26 -5.72
C VAL A 362 -2.48 16.52 -6.87
N VAL A 363 -3.36 15.58 -7.18
CA VAL A 363 -4.37 15.73 -8.25
C VAL A 363 -5.32 16.89 -7.94
N SER A 364 -5.83 16.99 -6.71
CA SER A 364 -6.69 18.10 -6.29
C SER A 364 -5.99 19.45 -6.46
N PHE A 365 -4.73 19.56 -5.98
CA PHE A 365 -3.92 20.75 -6.17
C PHE A 365 -3.72 21.09 -7.66
N ASN A 366 -3.42 20.09 -8.48
CA ASN A 366 -3.22 20.26 -9.92
C ASN A 366 -4.48 20.74 -10.63
N LYS A 367 -5.67 20.30 -10.20
CA LYS A 367 -6.97 20.76 -10.72
C LYS A 367 -7.29 22.19 -10.29
N GLU A 368 -7.10 22.51 -9.03
CA GLU A 368 -7.50 23.79 -8.42
C GLU A 368 -6.56 24.94 -8.73
N SER A 369 -5.27 24.68 -8.82
CA SER A 369 -4.29 25.73 -9.10
C SER A 369 -4.28 26.13 -10.58
N ASP A 370 -4.46 27.40 -10.85
CA ASP A 370 -4.37 27.95 -12.21
C ASP A 370 -2.93 28.08 -12.73
N ASP A 371 -1.98 28.27 -11.85
CA ASP A 371 -0.59 28.66 -12.17
C ASP A 371 0.40 27.52 -11.98
N TYR A 372 0.12 26.55 -11.10
CA TYR A 372 1.06 25.52 -10.70
C TYR A 372 0.48 24.11 -10.91
N ARG A 373 1.38 23.16 -11.12
CA ARG A 373 1.10 21.74 -11.03
C ARG A 373 2.27 21.01 -10.36
N ILE A 374 1.98 19.90 -9.67
CA ILE A 374 2.99 19.04 -9.09
C ILE A 374 3.17 17.82 -9.99
N LYS A 375 4.44 17.53 -10.32
CA LYS A 375 4.86 16.30 -10.96
C LYS A 375 5.52 15.40 -9.92
N VAL A 376 5.08 14.17 -9.82
CA VAL A 376 5.56 13.20 -8.84
C VAL A 376 6.62 12.28 -9.44
N THR A 377 7.63 11.97 -8.64
CA THR A 377 8.63 10.92 -8.90
C THR A 377 8.66 9.98 -7.70
N ASP A 378 8.12 8.78 -7.86
CA ASP A 378 8.25 7.72 -6.87
C ASP A 378 9.51 6.91 -7.17
N TYR A 379 10.46 6.95 -6.24
CA TYR A 379 11.72 6.22 -6.36
C TYR A 379 11.57 4.72 -6.03
N SER A 380 10.45 4.28 -5.45
CA SER A 380 10.23 2.86 -5.11
C SER A 380 10.34 1.93 -6.32
N VAL A 381 10.11 2.44 -7.54
CA VAL A 381 10.28 1.71 -8.80
C VAL A 381 11.71 1.20 -9.05
N TYR A 382 12.72 1.71 -8.32
CA TYR A 382 14.10 1.22 -8.42
C TYR A 382 14.39 0.04 -7.49
N ASN A 383 13.51 -0.26 -6.52
CA ASN A 383 13.66 -1.44 -5.67
C ASN A 383 13.38 -2.71 -6.46
N THR A 384 14.08 -3.78 -6.10
CA THR A 384 13.90 -5.12 -6.66
C THR A 384 13.77 -6.13 -5.52
N ASP A 385 13.34 -7.35 -5.81
CA ASP A 385 13.26 -8.43 -4.82
C ASP A 385 14.63 -8.74 -4.18
N ASP A 386 15.72 -8.48 -4.92
CA ASP A 386 17.09 -8.71 -4.46
C ASP A 386 17.74 -7.48 -3.79
N ASP A 387 17.20 -6.27 -4.03
CA ASP A 387 17.74 -5.01 -3.49
C ASP A 387 16.60 -4.01 -3.15
N ASN A 388 16.21 -3.99 -1.90
CA ASN A 388 15.21 -3.07 -1.37
C ASN A 388 15.77 -1.69 -0.96
N THR A 389 17.07 -1.46 -1.16
CA THR A 389 17.77 -0.19 -0.86
C THR A 389 18.09 0.63 -2.11
N ALA A 390 17.81 0.10 -3.30
CA ALA A 390 18.14 0.76 -4.58
C ALA A 390 17.40 2.10 -4.74
N ALA A 391 16.12 2.19 -4.32
CA ALA A 391 15.35 3.44 -4.30
C ALA A 391 16.03 4.53 -3.47
N GLN A 392 16.42 4.20 -2.23
CA GLN A 392 17.11 5.12 -1.33
C GLN A 392 18.46 5.58 -1.90
N THR A 393 19.23 4.64 -2.44
CA THR A 393 20.52 4.92 -3.07
C THR A 393 20.35 5.86 -4.27
N ARG A 394 19.36 5.63 -5.10
CA ARG A 394 19.06 6.45 -6.26
C ARG A 394 18.62 7.86 -5.87
N MET A 395 17.68 7.97 -4.94
CA MET A 395 17.20 9.26 -4.44
C MET A 395 18.34 10.08 -3.81
N ASN A 396 19.17 9.45 -2.97
CA ASN A 396 20.34 10.11 -2.36
C ASN A 396 21.32 10.63 -3.43
N ALA A 397 21.57 9.84 -4.48
CA ALA A 397 22.45 10.24 -5.57
C ALA A 397 21.90 11.48 -6.32
N ASP A 398 20.60 11.51 -6.60
CA ASP A 398 19.96 12.65 -7.27
C ASP A 398 19.99 13.91 -6.39
N LEU A 399 19.70 13.80 -5.09
CA LEU A 399 19.77 14.92 -4.15
C LEU A 399 21.18 15.50 -4.03
N ILE A 400 22.20 14.64 -3.93
CA ILE A 400 23.61 15.06 -3.86
C ILE A 400 24.07 15.69 -5.18
N ALA A 401 23.59 15.19 -6.32
CA ALA A 401 23.88 15.76 -7.65
C ALA A 401 23.23 17.13 -7.87
N GLY A 402 22.35 17.58 -6.96
CA GLY A 402 21.61 18.84 -7.06
C GLY A 402 20.26 18.75 -7.79
N ASN A 403 19.82 17.55 -8.12
CA ASN A 403 18.48 17.27 -8.66
C ASN A 403 17.49 17.14 -7.50
N ILE A 404 17.27 18.23 -6.78
CA ILE A 404 16.47 18.25 -5.56
C ILE A 404 15.03 18.60 -5.95
N PRO A 405 14.02 17.75 -5.67
CA PRO A 405 12.63 18.09 -5.84
C PRO A 405 12.22 19.32 -5.02
N ASP A 406 11.23 20.09 -5.49
CA ASP A 406 10.68 21.22 -4.75
C ASP A 406 10.06 20.79 -3.42
N ILE A 407 9.40 19.62 -3.43
CA ILE A 407 8.78 18.97 -2.27
C ILE A 407 9.38 17.59 -2.09
N ILE A 408 9.81 17.26 -0.90
CA ILE A 408 10.40 15.97 -0.55
C ILE A 408 9.45 15.25 0.42
N VAL A 409 9.04 14.03 0.06
CA VAL A 409 8.39 13.10 0.98
C VAL A 409 9.50 12.33 1.68
N SER A 410 9.72 12.64 2.96
CA SER A 410 10.81 12.03 3.71
C SER A 410 10.33 10.83 4.53
N ASN A 411 11.21 9.87 4.71
CA ASN A 411 11.01 8.70 5.57
C ASN A 411 12.14 8.56 6.58
N ALA A 412 11.99 7.62 7.52
CA ALA A 412 12.94 7.43 8.62
C ALA A 412 14.32 6.92 8.18
N ASP A 413 14.42 6.30 6.98
CA ASP A 413 15.68 5.74 6.45
C ASP A 413 16.56 6.78 5.74
N MET A 414 16.03 7.99 5.51
CA MET A 414 16.79 9.06 4.87
C MET A 414 17.80 9.69 5.85
N PRO A 415 19.00 10.03 5.39
CA PRO A 415 20.00 10.72 6.22
C PRO A 415 19.67 12.22 6.40
N ILE A 416 18.57 12.47 7.11
CA ILE A 416 17.95 13.80 7.25
C ILE A 416 18.93 14.83 7.84
N ASP A 417 19.68 14.45 8.86
CA ASP A 417 20.65 15.34 9.49
C ASP A 417 21.73 15.80 8.49
N SER A 418 22.18 14.90 7.61
CA SER A 418 23.11 15.24 6.52
C SER A 418 22.46 16.20 5.50
N TYR A 419 21.19 16.03 5.18
CA TYR A 419 20.46 16.94 4.27
C TYR A 419 20.27 18.33 4.89
N ILE A 420 19.94 18.40 6.17
CA ILE A 420 19.84 19.65 6.93
C ILE A 420 21.21 20.33 7.00
N GLY A 421 22.28 19.58 7.34
CA GLY A 421 23.65 20.09 7.39
C GLY A 421 24.14 20.68 6.05
N LYS A 422 23.74 20.05 4.93
CA LYS A 422 24.01 20.57 3.57
C LYS A 422 23.09 21.71 3.13
N GLY A 423 22.12 22.09 3.98
CA GLY A 423 21.18 23.18 3.71
C GLY A 423 20.23 22.87 2.54
N LEU A 424 19.78 21.62 2.40
CA LEU A 424 18.88 21.21 1.31
C LEU A 424 17.44 21.59 1.59
N PHE A 425 17.04 21.70 2.86
CA PHE A 425 15.67 21.98 3.28
C PHE A 425 15.47 23.45 3.68
N ALA A 426 14.31 24.00 3.39
CA ALA A 426 13.89 25.31 3.85
C ALA A 426 13.38 25.22 5.29
N ASP A 427 13.59 26.28 6.06
CA ASP A 427 12.95 26.46 7.36
C ASP A 427 11.45 26.76 7.15
N LEU A 428 10.56 25.96 7.73
CA LEU A 428 9.12 26.07 7.55
C LEU A 428 8.47 27.10 8.51
N TYR A 429 9.09 27.46 9.62
CA TYR A 429 8.52 28.44 10.55
C TYR A 429 8.21 29.80 9.92
N PRO A 430 9.05 30.38 9.05
CA PRO A 430 8.70 31.63 8.36
C PRO A 430 7.45 31.51 7.48
N PHE A 431 7.18 30.37 6.89
CA PHE A 431 5.96 30.12 6.10
C PHE A 431 4.75 29.94 7.01
N MET A 432 4.92 29.23 8.14
CA MET A 432 3.85 29.04 9.14
C MET A 432 3.41 30.37 9.76
N ASP A 433 4.35 31.28 10.01
CA ASP A 433 4.11 32.55 10.66
C ASP A 433 3.82 33.72 9.65
N GLY A 434 3.89 33.44 8.33
CA GLY A 434 3.68 34.42 7.27
C GLY A 434 2.20 34.69 6.93
N ASP A 435 1.97 35.52 5.91
CA ASP A 435 0.61 35.93 5.50
C ASP A 435 -0.26 34.74 5.05
N ASN A 436 0.34 33.73 4.43
CA ASN A 436 -0.32 32.46 4.07
C ASN A 436 0.00 31.36 5.10
N GLY A 437 0.13 31.73 6.36
CA GLY A 437 0.52 30.85 7.44
C GLY A 437 -0.66 30.16 8.13
N ILE A 438 -0.39 29.69 9.35
CA ILE A 438 -1.34 29.02 10.23
C ILE A 438 -1.29 29.63 11.63
N ASP A 439 -2.33 29.43 12.42
CA ASP A 439 -2.28 29.68 13.86
C ASP A 439 -1.71 28.45 14.57
N ARG A 440 -0.40 28.46 14.86
CA ARG A 440 0.30 27.34 15.50
C ARG A 440 -0.28 26.94 16.84
N SER A 441 -0.99 27.84 17.56
CA SER A 441 -1.62 27.50 18.84
C SER A 441 -2.77 26.48 18.73
N ARG A 442 -3.25 26.22 17.52
CA ARG A 442 -4.28 25.20 17.23
C ARG A 442 -3.71 23.81 16.97
N TYR A 443 -2.39 23.63 17.13
CA TYR A 443 -1.70 22.37 16.84
C TYR A 443 -0.85 21.91 18.03
N LEU A 444 -0.49 20.64 18.06
CA LEU A 444 0.47 20.08 19.00
C LEU A 444 1.88 20.60 18.68
N THR A 445 2.24 21.77 19.24
CA THR A 445 3.53 22.43 18.95
C THR A 445 4.73 21.60 19.41
N ASN A 446 4.58 20.78 20.44
CA ASN A 446 5.62 19.85 20.89
C ASN A 446 6.02 18.84 19.79
N ILE A 447 5.09 18.46 18.88
CA ILE A 447 5.42 17.60 17.74
C ILE A 447 6.31 18.36 16.74
N PHE A 448 6.01 19.64 16.46
CA PHE A 448 6.87 20.46 15.60
C PHE A 448 8.23 20.72 16.27
N ASP A 449 8.25 20.98 17.58
CA ASP A 449 9.47 21.21 18.34
C ASP A 449 10.40 19.99 18.36
N ALA A 450 9.83 18.76 18.39
CA ALA A 450 10.60 17.51 18.29
C ALA A 450 11.29 17.32 16.93
N TYR A 451 10.77 17.95 15.86
CA TYR A 451 11.35 17.92 14.52
C TYR A 451 12.20 19.18 14.22
N ALA A 452 12.26 20.13 15.16
CA ALA A 452 13.06 21.32 14.98
C ALA A 452 14.53 21.05 15.28
N VAL A 453 15.43 21.57 14.44
CA VAL A 453 16.88 21.54 14.62
C VAL A 453 17.37 22.98 14.70
N ASP A 454 18.07 23.33 15.75
CA ASP A 454 18.57 24.70 16.01
C ASP A 454 17.46 25.76 15.92
N GLY A 455 16.25 25.45 16.38
CA GLY A 455 15.10 26.36 16.41
C GLY A 455 14.45 26.59 15.04
N LYS A 456 14.74 25.74 14.03
CA LYS A 456 14.16 25.75 12.69
C LYS A 456 13.43 24.44 12.39
N LEU A 457 12.30 24.53 11.75
CA LEU A 457 11.52 23.37 11.34
C LEU A 457 11.81 23.04 9.88
N TYR A 458 12.45 21.90 9.62
CA TYR A 458 12.82 21.50 8.26
C TYR A 458 11.87 20.44 7.69
N GLN A 459 11.09 19.80 8.52
CA GLN A 459 10.16 18.73 8.17
C GLN A 459 8.83 18.95 8.86
N LEU A 460 7.73 18.85 8.10
CA LEU A 460 6.36 18.92 8.61
C LEU A 460 5.82 17.52 8.80
N VAL A 461 5.47 17.17 10.02
CA VAL A 461 4.68 15.98 10.35
C VAL A 461 3.21 16.35 10.25
N THR A 462 2.43 15.57 9.54
CA THR A 462 1.00 15.86 9.30
C THR A 462 0.08 15.03 10.19
N SER A 463 0.48 13.80 10.50
CA SER A 463 -0.18 12.87 11.41
C SER A 463 0.84 11.84 11.91
N PHE A 464 0.57 11.20 13.03
CA PHE A 464 1.53 10.33 13.68
C PHE A 464 0.87 9.28 14.59
N GLY A 465 1.62 8.27 14.95
CA GLY A 465 1.38 7.42 16.11
C GLY A 465 2.52 7.54 17.10
N VAL A 466 2.46 6.76 18.15
CA VAL A 466 3.43 6.76 19.22
C VAL A 466 3.99 5.36 19.43
N SER A 467 5.28 5.19 19.23
CA SER A 467 5.98 3.98 19.63
C SER A 467 6.36 4.10 21.10
N THR A 468 5.91 3.16 21.93
CA THR A 468 6.04 3.24 23.38
C THR A 468 6.08 1.84 24.02
N MET A 469 6.23 1.80 25.31
CA MET A 469 6.10 0.61 26.12
C MET A 469 5.02 0.79 27.19
N VAL A 470 4.23 -0.25 27.39
CA VAL A 470 3.06 -0.25 28.27
C VAL A 470 3.17 -1.36 29.30
N GLY A 471 2.74 -1.09 30.52
CA GLY A 471 2.56 -2.07 31.57
C GLY A 471 1.33 -1.76 32.43
N LYS A 472 0.89 -2.72 33.24
CA LYS A 472 -0.15 -2.47 34.24
C LYS A 472 0.29 -1.42 35.23
N THR A 473 -0.55 -0.43 35.51
CA THR A 473 -0.26 0.61 36.51
C THR A 473 0.06 0.01 37.89
N SER A 474 -0.58 -1.09 38.21
CA SER A 474 -0.30 -1.85 39.46
C SER A 474 1.13 -2.42 39.55
N LEU A 475 1.81 -2.62 38.39
CA LEU A 475 3.18 -3.12 38.32
C LEU A 475 4.22 -2.02 38.12
N VAL A 476 3.98 -1.11 37.14
CA VAL A 476 4.97 -0.11 36.74
C VAL A 476 4.80 1.25 37.43
N GLY A 477 3.67 1.48 38.10
CA GLY A 477 3.32 2.77 38.71
C GLY A 477 2.60 3.71 37.74
N GLU A 478 2.28 4.92 38.21
CA GLU A 478 1.49 5.92 37.45
C GLU A 478 2.37 6.86 36.61
N ASN A 479 3.66 6.95 36.88
CA ASN A 479 4.55 7.91 36.21
C ASN A 479 5.03 7.39 34.88
N GLN A 480 5.05 8.27 33.87
CA GLN A 480 5.70 8.02 32.60
C GLN A 480 7.22 8.20 32.72
N GLY A 481 7.96 7.38 31.96
CA GLY A 481 9.42 7.46 31.92
C GLY A 481 10.11 6.78 33.09
N TRP A 482 11.23 6.15 32.82
CA TRP A 482 12.14 5.53 33.77
C TRP A 482 13.56 5.43 33.20
N SER A 483 14.54 5.38 34.14
CA SER A 483 15.94 5.13 33.78
C SER A 483 16.22 3.65 33.50
N TYR A 484 17.36 3.34 32.90
CA TYR A 484 17.84 1.95 32.76
C TYR A 484 17.95 1.25 34.13
N GLU A 485 18.44 1.95 35.16
CA GLU A 485 18.55 1.40 36.49
C GLU A 485 17.18 1.01 37.09
N GLN A 486 16.16 1.85 36.88
CA GLN A 486 14.79 1.55 37.29
C GLN A 486 14.20 0.37 36.54
N PHE A 487 14.42 0.28 35.24
CA PHE A 487 14.02 -0.87 34.42
C PHE A 487 14.68 -2.16 34.88
N GLU A 488 15.99 -2.15 35.16
CA GLU A 488 16.70 -3.33 35.69
C GLU A 488 16.18 -3.76 37.06
N GLN A 489 15.94 -2.81 37.97
CA GLN A 489 15.36 -3.08 39.26
C GLN A 489 13.95 -3.66 39.12
N PHE A 490 13.16 -3.15 38.19
CA PHE A 490 11.84 -3.69 37.87
C PHE A 490 11.95 -5.13 37.36
N ALA A 491 12.77 -5.36 36.31
CA ALA A 491 12.96 -6.67 35.73
C ALA A 491 13.48 -7.71 36.72
N ALA A 492 14.42 -7.33 37.62
CA ALA A 492 14.95 -8.19 38.66
C ALA A 492 13.92 -8.43 39.78
N GLY A 493 12.96 -7.55 39.97
CA GLY A 493 11.89 -7.66 40.97
C GLY A 493 10.70 -8.51 40.55
N LEU A 494 10.61 -8.89 39.30
CA LEU A 494 9.53 -9.75 38.77
C LEU A 494 9.60 -11.16 39.40
N GLY A 495 8.43 -11.78 39.56
CA GLY A 495 8.35 -13.17 40.05
C GLY A 495 8.91 -14.15 39.02
N ALA A 496 9.33 -15.34 39.46
CA ALA A 496 9.90 -16.36 38.57
C ALA A 496 8.97 -16.87 37.45
N GLU A 497 7.68 -16.53 37.52
CA GLU A 497 6.66 -16.91 36.58
C GLU A 497 6.22 -15.74 35.65
N THR A 498 6.85 -14.57 35.78
CA THR A 498 6.51 -13.36 35.02
C THR A 498 7.71 -12.96 34.19
N ASP A 499 7.58 -13.07 32.87
CA ASP A 499 8.57 -12.59 31.94
C ASP A 499 8.50 -11.05 31.83
N VAL A 500 9.58 -10.41 31.45
CA VAL A 500 9.58 -8.96 31.15
C VAL A 500 8.72 -8.69 29.91
N PHE A 501 8.94 -9.45 28.86
CA PHE A 501 8.20 -9.37 27.60
C PHE A 501 7.63 -10.73 27.22
N SER A 502 6.47 -10.74 26.56
CA SER A 502 5.93 -11.94 25.93
C SER A 502 6.53 -12.14 24.55
N GLN A 503 7.03 -13.34 24.27
CA GLN A 503 7.47 -13.76 22.93
C GLN A 503 8.39 -12.76 22.22
N ALA A 504 9.28 -12.10 22.94
CA ALA A 504 10.24 -11.16 22.36
C ALA A 504 11.62 -11.82 22.23
N THR A 505 12.20 -11.68 21.05
CA THR A 505 13.58 -12.10 20.80
C THR A 505 14.58 -11.00 21.19
N ARG A 506 15.82 -11.39 21.49
CA ARG A 506 16.89 -10.43 21.80
C ARG A 506 17.14 -9.42 20.67
N GLY A 507 16.94 -9.85 19.40
CA GLY A 507 17.10 -8.99 18.25
C GLY A 507 15.98 -7.94 18.13
N GLU A 508 14.72 -8.32 18.34
CA GLU A 508 13.59 -7.39 18.33
C GLU A 508 13.69 -6.36 19.45
N VAL A 509 14.05 -6.80 20.67
CA VAL A 509 14.21 -5.88 21.80
C VAL A 509 15.39 -4.92 21.56
N LEU A 510 16.52 -5.42 21.03
CA LEU A 510 17.65 -4.58 20.67
C LEU A 510 17.24 -3.51 19.64
N ASN A 511 16.56 -3.91 18.58
CA ASN A 511 16.11 -2.99 17.53
C ASN A 511 15.17 -1.91 18.07
N ASN A 512 14.16 -2.29 18.86
CA ASN A 512 13.21 -1.34 19.44
C ASN A 512 13.92 -0.35 20.38
N PHE A 513 14.81 -0.84 21.24
CA PHE A 513 15.55 0.04 22.15
C PHE A 513 16.47 1.00 21.40
N MET A 514 17.17 0.54 20.37
CA MET A 514 18.04 1.42 19.59
C MET A 514 17.28 2.49 18.84
N GLN A 515 16.08 2.20 18.35
CA GLN A 515 15.22 3.16 17.67
C GLN A 515 14.58 4.19 18.63
N LEU A 516 14.27 3.79 19.84
CA LEU A 516 13.48 4.58 20.79
C LEU A 516 14.33 5.22 21.90
N SER A 517 15.45 4.62 22.26
CA SER A 517 16.38 5.11 23.29
C SER A 517 17.80 5.30 22.76
N GLY A 518 18.05 5.00 21.49
CA GLY A 518 19.40 5.04 20.91
C GLY A 518 19.99 6.45 20.85
N GLY A 519 19.17 7.49 20.86
CA GLY A 519 19.59 8.88 20.98
C GLY A 519 20.37 9.21 22.25
N GLU A 520 20.22 8.41 23.30
CA GLU A 520 20.99 8.52 24.52
C GLU A 520 22.45 8.05 24.37
N PHE A 521 22.68 7.11 23.48
CA PHE A 521 24.02 6.58 23.16
C PHE A 521 24.72 7.34 22.03
N LEU A 522 23.98 8.18 21.31
CA LEU A 522 24.47 8.92 20.15
C LEU A 522 23.88 10.33 20.13
N ASP A 523 24.74 11.32 20.16
CA ASP A 523 24.38 12.73 19.95
C ASP A 523 25.00 13.21 18.63
N TRP A 524 24.15 13.38 17.63
CA TRP A 524 24.55 13.86 16.30
C TRP A 524 25.03 15.32 16.33
N ASN A 525 24.51 16.15 17.21
CA ASN A 525 24.89 17.57 17.28
C ASN A 525 26.31 17.74 17.81
N THR A 526 26.69 16.90 18.78
CA THR A 526 28.05 16.93 19.38
C THR A 526 28.96 15.86 18.78
N GLN A 527 28.46 15.04 17.87
CA GLN A 527 29.17 13.90 17.25
C GLN A 527 29.79 12.97 18.30
N SER A 528 29.07 12.75 19.39
CA SER A 528 29.54 11.95 20.51
C SER A 528 28.76 10.66 20.65
N CYS A 529 29.51 9.56 20.93
CA CYS A 529 28.96 8.24 21.21
C CYS A 529 29.24 7.83 22.65
N LYS A 530 28.30 7.08 23.27
CA LYS A 530 28.36 6.62 24.65
C LYS A 530 28.03 5.12 24.79
N PHE A 531 28.46 4.30 23.83
CA PHE A 531 28.20 2.86 23.85
C PHE A 531 29.07 2.07 24.83
N ASP A 532 30.17 2.64 25.35
CA ASP A 532 31.06 2.01 26.31
C ASP A 532 30.61 2.24 27.78
N THR A 533 29.39 2.75 28.01
CA THR A 533 28.81 2.97 29.33
C THR A 533 28.39 1.69 30.02
N ASP A 534 28.30 1.72 31.34
CA ASP A 534 27.83 0.57 32.13
C ASP A 534 26.36 0.25 31.84
N SER A 535 25.51 1.26 31.57
CA SER A 535 24.10 1.10 31.15
C SER A 535 23.97 0.27 29.87
N PHE A 536 24.77 0.57 28.84
CA PHE A 536 24.73 -0.19 27.59
C PHE A 536 25.23 -1.65 27.77
N LYS A 537 26.25 -1.87 28.61
CA LYS A 537 26.74 -3.21 28.92
C LYS A 537 25.71 -4.04 29.68
N GLN A 538 25.01 -3.43 30.63
CA GLN A 538 23.93 -4.03 31.37
C GLN A 538 22.75 -4.36 30.45
N PHE A 539 22.42 -3.46 29.52
CA PHE A 539 21.41 -3.73 28.49
C PHE A 539 21.79 -4.93 27.60
N LEU A 540 23.04 -5.03 27.13
CA LEU A 540 23.52 -6.22 26.42
C LEU A 540 23.39 -7.50 27.26
N ALA A 541 23.70 -7.42 28.56
CA ALA A 541 23.55 -8.56 29.46
C ALA A 541 22.09 -8.98 29.63
N PHE A 542 21.17 -8.02 29.77
CA PHE A 542 19.74 -8.27 29.78
C PHE A 542 19.26 -8.94 28.47
N LEU A 543 19.63 -8.41 27.32
CA LEU A 543 19.29 -9.00 26.01
C LEU A 543 19.74 -10.45 25.89
N ASN A 544 20.89 -10.79 26.46
CA ASN A 544 21.41 -12.16 26.42
C ASN A 544 20.59 -13.14 27.28
N THR A 545 19.67 -12.66 28.12
CA THR A 545 18.70 -13.50 28.83
C THR A 545 17.49 -13.87 27.96
N LEU A 546 17.25 -13.14 26.87
CA LEU A 546 16.13 -13.36 25.96
C LEU A 546 16.47 -14.42 24.90
N PRO A 547 15.47 -15.11 24.34
CA PRO A 547 15.69 -16.11 23.29
C PRO A 547 16.22 -15.46 22.00
N GLU A 548 16.94 -16.24 21.20
CA GLU A 548 17.37 -15.84 19.87
C GLU A 548 16.23 -15.92 18.85
N THR A 549 15.43 -16.98 18.94
CA THR A 549 14.27 -17.26 18.10
C THR A 549 13.13 -17.81 18.93
N ILE A 550 11.90 -17.58 18.46
CA ILE A 550 10.68 -18.17 19.03
C ILE A 550 10.20 -19.25 18.08
N ASN A 551 9.92 -20.42 18.63
CA ASN A 551 9.40 -21.54 17.85
C ASN A 551 7.88 -21.59 17.95
N TYR A 552 7.19 -21.35 16.86
CA TYR A 552 5.73 -21.39 16.74
C TYR A 552 5.19 -22.72 16.19
N ASP A 553 6.04 -23.68 15.78
CA ASP A 553 5.64 -24.86 15.01
C ASP A 553 4.77 -25.86 15.76
N ASN A 554 4.73 -25.80 17.09
CA ASN A 554 4.03 -26.78 17.93
C ASN A 554 3.12 -26.14 19.00
N ILE A 555 2.64 -24.92 18.77
CA ILE A 555 1.74 -24.25 19.69
C ILE A 555 0.34 -24.85 19.56
N SER A 556 -0.21 -25.43 20.64
CA SER A 556 -1.58 -25.92 20.66
C SER A 556 -2.59 -24.77 20.78
N GLU A 557 -3.88 -25.04 20.50
CA GLU A 557 -4.95 -24.05 20.72
C GLU A 557 -5.01 -23.55 22.18
N GLN A 558 -4.70 -24.42 23.13
CA GLN A 558 -4.64 -24.03 24.54
C GLN A 558 -3.47 -23.09 24.80
N ASP A 559 -2.29 -23.34 24.21
CA ASP A 559 -1.13 -22.48 24.34
C ASP A 559 -1.39 -21.11 23.71
N TRP A 560 -2.06 -21.04 22.57
CA TRP A 560 -2.49 -19.78 21.97
C TRP A 560 -3.42 -18.99 22.89
N SER A 561 -4.42 -19.65 23.49
CA SER A 561 -5.34 -19.01 24.45
C SER A 561 -4.62 -18.51 25.71
N GLU A 562 -3.56 -19.20 26.18
CA GLU A 562 -2.74 -18.76 27.31
C GLU A 562 -1.87 -17.56 26.92
N LEU A 563 -1.39 -17.49 25.67
CA LEU A 563 -0.63 -16.35 25.13
C LEU A 563 -1.52 -15.11 24.95
N ASP A 564 -2.75 -15.27 24.49
CA ASP A 564 -3.72 -14.17 24.42
C ASP A 564 -4.00 -13.55 25.79
N ALA A 565 -3.92 -14.34 26.86
CA ALA A 565 -4.15 -13.91 28.23
C ALA A 565 -2.87 -13.53 29.00
N VAL A 566 -1.70 -13.53 28.36
CA VAL A 566 -0.39 -13.46 29.04
C VAL A 566 -0.24 -12.24 29.94
N TYR A 567 -0.67 -11.06 29.46
CA TYR A 567 -0.63 -9.82 30.23
C TYR A 567 -1.72 -9.80 31.33
N ARG A 568 -2.94 -10.28 31.02
CA ARG A 568 -4.03 -10.37 32.00
C ARG A 568 -3.63 -11.23 33.21
N ASN A 569 -2.92 -12.32 32.95
CA ASN A 569 -2.51 -13.31 33.96
C ASN A 569 -1.15 -13.00 34.61
N ASN A 570 -0.55 -11.83 34.33
CA ASN A 570 0.77 -11.42 34.82
C ASN A 570 1.90 -12.40 34.47
N ARG A 571 1.79 -13.10 33.32
CA ARG A 571 2.85 -13.98 32.83
C ARG A 571 3.88 -13.18 32.02
N ALA A 572 3.49 -11.98 31.51
CA ALA A 572 4.39 -10.96 31.02
C ALA A 572 4.00 -9.60 31.58
N ALA A 573 4.99 -8.74 31.79
CA ALA A 573 4.81 -7.47 32.49
C ALA A 573 4.68 -6.27 31.52
N LEU A 574 5.46 -6.26 30.44
CA LEU A 574 5.61 -5.14 29.55
C LEU A 574 5.30 -5.51 28.09
N LEU A 575 4.62 -4.61 27.39
CA LEU A 575 4.33 -4.69 25.97
C LEU A 575 4.98 -3.51 25.23
N MET A 576 5.85 -3.80 24.28
CA MET A 576 6.29 -2.83 23.28
C MET A 576 5.16 -2.67 22.28
N THR A 577 4.68 -1.46 22.05
CA THR A 577 3.47 -1.22 21.24
C THR A 577 3.53 0.09 20.46
N TYR A 578 2.66 0.17 19.47
CA TYR A 578 2.37 1.35 18.68
C TYR A 578 0.94 1.80 18.98
N VAL A 579 0.79 3.05 19.39
CA VAL A 579 -0.50 3.68 19.71
C VAL A 579 -0.77 4.76 18.68
N SER A 580 -1.84 4.66 17.93
CA SER A 580 -2.16 5.56 16.83
C SER A 580 -3.53 6.23 16.96
N THR A 581 -4.39 5.69 17.82
CA THR A 581 -5.75 6.17 18.06
C THR A 581 -6.08 6.17 19.54
N PHE A 582 -7.09 6.95 19.94
CA PHE A 582 -7.64 6.88 21.29
C PHE A 582 -8.16 5.47 21.61
N THR A 583 -8.72 4.81 20.62
CA THR A 583 -9.28 3.46 20.74
C THR A 583 -8.25 2.42 21.21
N ASP A 584 -6.98 2.58 20.81
CA ASP A 584 -5.90 1.66 21.20
C ASP A 584 -5.76 1.57 22.74
N GLN A 585 -5.92 2.69 23.45
CA GLN A 585 -5.86 2.71 24.90
C GLN A 585 -6.92 1.80 25.55
N LYS A 586 -8.19 1.87 25.09
CA LYS A 586 -9.27 1.03 25.68
C LYS A 586 -9.08 -0.46 25.36
N TYR A 587 -8.57 -0.81 24.17
CA TYR A 587 -8.24 -2.20 23.83
C TYR A 587 -7.06 -2.72 24.65
N LEU A 588 -6.04 -1.90 24.87
CA LEU A 588 -4.93 -2.25 25.75
C LEU A 588 -5.43 -2.44 27.20
N SER A 589 -6.08 -1.43 27.79
CA SER A 589 -6.46 -1.46 29.20
C SER A 589 -7.53 -2.49 29.51
N GLN A 590 -8.66 -2.48 28.78
CA GLN A 590 -9.80 -3.35 29.04
C GLN A 590 -9.63 -4.74 28.41
N GLY A 591 -9.10 -4.80 27.19
CA GLY A 591 -8.87 -6.03 26.42
C GLY A 591 -7.62 -6.76 26.87
N GLN A 592 -6.45 -6.27 26.50
CA GLN A 592 -5.19 -7.00 26.61
C GLN A 592 -4.69 -7.13 28.05
N PHE A 593 -4.71 -6.06 28.85
CA PHE A 593 -4.25 -6.09 30.22
C PHE A 593 -5.34 -6.40 31.27
N GLY A 594 -6.60 -6.01 30.98
CA GLY A 594 -7.76 -6.23 31.84
C GLY A 594 -7.77 -5.37 33.10
N GLU A 595 -6.92 -4.36 33.19
CA GLU A 595 -6.83 -3.38 34.28
C GLU A 595 -6.16 -2.09 33.80
N PRO A 596 -6.14 -0.99 34.58
CA PRO A 596 -5.49 0.25 34.22
C PRO A 596 -4.02 0.07 33.82
N ILE A 597 -3.59 0.79 32.80
CA ILE A 597 -2.26 0.73 32.20
C ILE A 597 -1.53 2.07 32.36
N THR A 598 -0.20 2.02 32.27
CA THR A 598 0.65 3.21 32.16
C THR A 598 1.51 3.10 30.90
N PHE A 599 1.50 4.15 30.08
CA PHE A 599 2.46 4.32 28.98
C PHE A 599 3.81 4.69 29.58
N ILE A 600 4.54 3.68 30.04
CA ILE A 600 5.79 3.87 30.80
C ILE A 600 6.95 4.32 29.89
N GLY A 601 6.91 3.94 28.60
CA GLY A 601 7.97 4.21 27.66
C GLY A 601 9.20 3.33 27.80
N PHE A 602 10.13 3.42 26.86
CA PHE A 602 11.41 2.75 26.92
C PHE A 602 12.32 3.43 27.94
N PRO A 603 13.24 2.69 28.59
CA PRO A 603 14.15 3.27 29.57
C PRO A 603 15.06 4.31 28.90
N GLU A 604 15.05 5.51 29.41
CA GLU A 604 15.98 6.58 29.04
C GLU A 604 16.13 7.58 30.19
N GLU A 605 17.26 8.32 30.21
CA GLU A 605 17.53 9.24 31.33
C GLU A 605 16.90 10.61 31.16
N SER A 606 16.59 11.02 29.92
CA SER A 606 16.23 12.39 29.58
C SER A 606 14.79 12.62 29.15
N GLY A 607 14.01 11.57 28.95
CA GLY A 607 12.65 11.67 28.41
C GLY A 607 11.62 10.73 29.03
N ASN A 608 10.52 10.54 28.32
CA ASN A 608 9.46 9.62 28.68
C ASN A 608 9.56 8.28 27.95
N GLY A 609 10.62 8.05 27.18
CA GLY A 609 10.87 6.81 26.44
C GLY A 609 9.85 6.48 25.37
N SER A 610 9.07 7.46 24.92
CA SER A 610 8.09 7.32 23.85
C SER A 610 8.47 8.21 22.68
N ALA A 611 8.37 7.70 21.46
CA ALA A 611 8.79 8.42 20.27
C ALA A 611 7.64 8.63 19.27
N ILE A 612 7.67 9.78 18.62
CA ILE A 612 6.79 10.13 17.51
C ILE A 612 7.15 9.25 16.30
N SER A 613 6.19 8.47 15.83
CA SER A 613 6.27 7.67 14.61
C SER A 613 5.37 8.32 13.56
N PRO A 614 5.92 9.10 12.63
CA PRO A 614 5.13 9.89 11.71
C PRO A 614 4.49 9.02 10.62
N SER A 615 3.28 9.38 10.17
CA SER A 615 2.63 8.73 9.03
C SER A 615 3.08 9.36 7.71
N LEU A 616 3.17 10.69 7.68
CA LEU A 616 3.62 11.44 6.51
C LEU A 616 4.47 12.63 6.96
N VAL A 617 5.64 12.76 6.35
CA VAL A 617 6.58 13.85 6.61
C VAL A 617 6.94 14.53 5.30
N LEU A 618 6.72 15.84 5.25
CA LEU A 618 6.98 16.66 4.07
C LEU A 618 8.07 17.70 4.35
N ALA A 619 8.96 17.91 3.40
CA ALA A 619 9.95 18.97 3.42
C ALA A 619 9.90 19.79 2.13
N ILE A 620 10.30 21.06 2.22
CA ILE A 620 10.42 21.96 1.06
C ILE A 620 11.90 22.17 0.79
N SER A 621 12.30 22.07 -0.48
CA SER A 621 13.67 22.35 -0.89
C SER A 621 14.03 23.81 -0.68
N SER A 622 15.17 24.06 -0.04
CA SER A 622 15.75 25.40 0.05
C SER A 622 16.16 25.97 -1.33
N LYS A 623 16.26 25.11 -2.34
CA LYS A 623 16.65 25.45 -3.71
C LYS A 623 15.44 25.67 -4.64
N SER A 624 14.24 25.36 -4.18
CA SER A 624 13.03 25.63 -4.96
C SER A 624 12.91 27.13 -5.26
N ALA A 625 12.62 27.45 -6.52
CA ALA A 625 12.30 28.80 -6.94
C ALA A 625 10.85 29.20 -6.59
N ASN A 626 10.02 28.25 -6.17
CA ASN A 626 8.58 28.40 -5.97
C ASN A 626 8.17 27.93 -4.55
N GLN A 627 8.95 28.29 -3.51
CA GLN A 627 8.72 27.82 -2.14
C GLN A 627 7.33 28.18 -1.60
N ASP A 628 6.79 29.36 -1.94
CA ASP A 628 5.44 29.75 -1.51
C ASP A 628 4.34 28.85 -2.10
N ALA A 629 4.51 28.42 -3.35
CA ALA A 629 3.59 27.48 -3.99
C ALA A 629 3.74 26.07 -3.39
N ALA A 630 4.97 25.63 -3.13
CA ALA A 630 5.23 24.38 -2.43
C ALA A 630 4.63 24.40 -1.01
N TRP A 631 4.76 25.54 -0.30
CA TRP A 631 4.13 25.71 1.01
C TRP A 631 2.60 25.66 0.93
N SER A 632 1.98 26.27 -0.06
CA SER A 632 0.52 26.21 -0.23
C SER A 632 0.00 24.76 -0.34
N PHE A 633 0.75 23.89 -1.01
CA PHE A 633 0.45 22.47 -1.05
C PHE A 633 0.71 21.79 0.30
N VAL A 634 1.91 21.97 0.88
CA VAL A 634 2.29 21.35 2.16
C VAL A 634 1.36 21.78 3.30
N LYS A 635 0.95 23.05 3.32
CA LYS A 635 0.00 23.57 4.30
C LYS A 635 -1.36 22.90 4.24
N SER A 636 -1.82 22.43 3.07
CA SER A 636 -3.13 21.78 2.92
C SER A 636 -3.29 20.54 3.80
N PHE A 637 -2.18 19.91 4.20
CA PHE A 637 -2.17 18.81 5.16
C PHE A 637 -2.37 19.21 6.61
N LEU A 638 -2.41 20.49 6.91
CA LEU A 638 -2.76 21.04 8.21
C LEU A 638 -4.22 21.56 8.25
N GLU A 639 -4.92 21.55 7.13
CA GLU A 639 -6.31 22.02 7.04
C GLU A 639 -7.28 20.97 7.59
N ALA A 640 -8.46 21.43 8.00
CA ALA A 640 -9.41 20.62 8.76
C ALA A 640 -9.89 19.37 7.98
N ASP A 641 -10.07 19.49 6.66
CA ASP A 641 -10.50 18.37 5.80
C ASP A 641 -9.54 17.18 5.85
N TYR A 642 -8.23 17.46 5.84
CA TYR A 642 -7.23 16.40 5.99
C TYR A 642 -7.09 15.95 7.44
N GLN A 643 -6.98 16.89 8.39
CA GLN A 643 -6.75 16.56 9.80
C GLN A 643 -7.91 15.76 10.42
N ASP A 644 -9.15 15.99 9.98
CA ASP A 644 -10.32 15.20 10.40
C ASP A 644 -10.34 13.80 9.76
N SER A 645 -9.75 13.63 8.56
CA SER A 645 -9.79 12.37 7.79
C SER A 645 -8.70 11.38 8.16
N VAL A 646 -7.57 11.82 8.75
CA VAL A 646 -6.46 10.90 9.05
C VAL A 646 -6.87 9.83 10.07
N TYR A 647 -6.42 8.59 9.85
CA TYR A 647 -6.68 7.50 10.78
C TYR A 647 -5.92 7.70 12.10
N ASN A 648 -4.63 7.95 12.01
CA ASN A 648 -3.72 8.15 13.15
C ASN A 648 -4.01 9.47 13.88
N PHE A 649 -3.24 9.78 14.93
CA PHE A 649 -3.36 11.05 15.63
C PHE A 649 -3.06 12.22 14.70
N PRO A 650 -4.00 13.15 14.51
CA PRO A 650 -3.75 14.41 13.81
C PRO A 650 -2.86 15.31 14.66
N VAL A 651 -2.17 16.24 14.02
CA VAL A 651 -1.44 17.29 14.75
C VAL A 651 -2.37 18.44 15.18
N SER A 652 -3.56 18.56 14.61
CA SER A 652 -4.59 19.57 14.94
C SER A 652 -5.26 19.22 16.26
N LEU A 653 -5.31 20.18 17.20
CA LEU A 653 -6.01 20.04 18.46
C LEU A 653 -7.53 19.90 18.27
N ASP A 654 -8.13 20.64 17.33
CA ASP A 654 -9.56 20.55 17.04
C ASP A 654 -9.96 19.14 16.54
N ALA A 655 -9.12 18.55 15.67
CA ALA A 655 -9.33 17.18 15.17
C ALA A 655 -9.11 16.12 16.25
N LEU A 656 -8.12 16.32 17.13
CA LEU A 656 -7.90 15.46 18.30
C LEU A 656 -9.08 15.46 19.25
N GLU A 657 -9.65 16.65 19.55
CA GLU A 657 -10.82 16.78 20.41
C GLU A 657 -12.05 16.02 19.83
N LYS A 658 -12.24 16.07 18.52
CA LYS A 658 -13.30 15.28 17.86
C LYS A 658 -13.06 13.77 18.02
N LYS A 659 -11.84 13.28 17.73
CA LYS A 659 -11.51 11.87 17.86
C LYS A 659 -11.62 11.37 19.31
N ALA A 660 -11.25 12.20 20.29
CA ALA A 660 -11.43 11.91 21.69
C ALA A 660 -12.91 11.81 22.07
N ALA A 661 -13.74 12.77 21.59
CA ALA A 661 -15.17 12.75 21.81
C ALA A 661 -15.85 11.52 21.21
N ASP A 662 -15.44 11.11 20.01
CA ASP A 662 -15.94 9.90 19.34
C ASP A 662 -15.56 8.63 20.11
N ALA A 663 -14.32 8.52 20.64
CA ALA A 663 -13.87 7.39 21.44
C ALA A 663 -14.64 7.22 22.76
N MET A 664 -15.26 8.28 23.26
CA MET A 664 -16.14 8.28 24.45
C MET A 664 -17.57 7.88 24.12
N GLN A 665 -17.91 7.62 22.86
CA GLN A 665 -19.24 7.16 22.44
C GLN A 665 -19.20 5.65 22.12
N PRO A 666 -20.33 4.94 22.26
CA PRO A 666 -20.46 3.61 21.69
C PRO A 666 -20.24 3.62 20.18
N PRO A 667 -19.53 2.63 19.62
CA PRO A 667 -19.44 2.49 18.17
C PRO A 667 -20.82 2.25 17.57
N TYR A 668 -21.04 2.71 16.32
CA TYR A 668 -22.32 2.58 15.63
C TYR A 668 -22.12 2.40 14.13
N TYR A 669 -23.15 1.87 13.51
CA TYR A 669 -23.30 1.88 12.05
C TYR A 669 -24.70 2.35 11.67
N TYR A 670 -24.89 2.70 10.42
CA TYR A 670 -26.23 2.96 9.88
C TYR A 670 -26.72 1.70 9.19
N ASP A 671 -27.95 1.27 9.55
CA ASP A 671 -28.60 0.13 8.90
C ASP A 671 -29.07 0.52 7.47
N VAL A 672 -29.65 -0.44 6.74
CA VAL A 672 -30.14 -0.24 5.38
C VAL A 672 -31.26 0.80 5.28
N ASP A 673 -31.94 1.09 6.39
CA ASP A 673 -33.03 2.10 6.50
C ASP A 673 -32.48 3.48 6.94
N GLY A 674 -31.15 3.60 7.16
CA GLY A 674 -30.48 4.82 7.61
C GLY A 674 -30.62 5.09 9.12
N ASN A 675 -31.02 4.11 9.94
CA ASN A 675 -31.09 4.27 11.38
C ASN A 675 -29.71 4.02 12.02
N LYS A 676 -29.36 4.85 13.01
CA LYS A 676 -28.16 4.64 13.81
C LYS A 676 -28.33 3.41 14.73
N VAL A 677 -27.47 2.42 14.58
CA VAL A 677 -27.44 1.22 15.41
C VAL A 677 -26.13 1.20 16.18
N GLU A 678 -26.22 1.29 17.50
CA GLU A 678 -25.06 1.19 18.41
C GLU A 678 -24.79 -0.27 18.70
N TYR A 679 -23.48 -0.63 18.77
CA TYR A 679 -23.04 -1.97 19.13
C TYR A 679 -21.95 -1.91 20.21
N ASN A 680 -21.59 -3.06 20.76
CA ASN A 680 -20.50 -3.15 21.71
C ASN A 680 -19.26 -3.68 21.01
N ASP A 681 -18.14 -3.00 21.18
CA ASP A 681 -16.84 -3.55 20.82
C ASP A 681 -16.53 -4.78 21.68
N THR A 682 -15.79 -5.71 21.11
CA THR A 682 -15.40 -6.96 21.75
C THR A 682 -13.91 -7.23 21.50
N TYR A 683 -13.21 -7.61 22.57
CA TYR A 683 -11.86 -8.15 22.50
C TYR A 683 -11.94 -9.66 22.82
N TYR A 684 -11.15 -10.47 22.11
CA TYR A 684 -11.16 -11.92 22.30
C TYR A 684 -9.89 -12.39 23.02
N VAL A 685 -10.04 -13.21 24.04
CA VAL A 685 -8.95 -13.93 24.71
C VAL A 685 -9.25 -15.42 24.55
N GLY A 686 -8.63 -16.07 23.58
CA GLY A 686 -9.04 -17.37 23.11
C GLY A 686 -10.51 -17.34 22.65
N SER A 687 -11.37 -18.16 23.24
CA SER A 687 -12.81 -18.18 22.97
C SER A 687 -13.65 -17.27 23.89
N VAL A 688 -13.01 -16.52 24.80
CA VAL A 688 -13.72 -15.66 25.75
C VAL A 688 -13.89 -14.26 25.20
N GLU A 689 -15.14 -13.81 25.09
CA GLU A 689 -15.48 -12.45 24.69
C GLU A 689 -15.33 -11.48 25.87
N ILE A 690 -14.55 -10.43 25.68
CA ILE A 690 -14.35 -9.34 26.62
C ILE A 690 -15.04 -8.10 26.06
N PRO A 691 -16.12 -7.60 26.68
CA PRO A 691 -16.76 -6.38 26.20
C PRO A 691 -15.82 -5.18 26.42
N ILE A 692 -15.69 -4.34 25.41
CA ILE A 692 -14.93 -3.09 25.43
C ILE A 692 -15.89 -1.93 25.51
N HIS A 693 -15.77 -1.15 26.57
CA HIS A 693 -16.62 0.01 26.82
C HIS A 693 -16.00 1.29 26.22
N PRO A 694 -16.83 2.29 25.91
CA PRO A 694 -16.34 3.62 25.54
C PRO A 694 -15.34 4.16 26.56
N MET A 695 -14.42 4.99 26.09
CA MET A 695 -13.44 5.64 26.95
C MET A 695 -14.08 6.57 27.98
N THR A 696 -13.49 6.64 29.16
CA THR A 696 -13.77 7.67 30.14
C THR A 696 -12.95 8.94 29.88
N GLN A 697 -13.30 10.04 30.54
CA GLN A 697 -12.46 11.25 30.47
C GLN A 697 -11.03 10.99 31.00
N GLU A 698 -10.87 10.14 32.00
CA GLU A 698 -9.56 9.77 32.54
C GLU A 698 -8.70 9.02 31.50
N ASP A 699 -9.31 8.12 30.72
CA ASP A 699 -8.63 7.43 29.62
C ASP A 699 -8.19 8.40 28.53
N VAL A 700 -9.06 9.36 28.17
CA VAL A 700 -8.72 10.43 27.20
C VAL A 700 -7.58 11.29 27.73
N ASP A 701 -7.66 11.73 29.00
CA ASP A 701 -6.63 12.54 29.64
C ASP A 701 -5.27 11.82 29.69
N GLN A 702 -5.27 10.50 29.86
CA GLN A 702 -4.06 9.68 29.81
C GLN A 702 -3.42 9.68 28.42
N VAL A 703 -4.21 9.50 27.35
CA VAL A 703 -3.69 9.58 25.99
C VAL A 703 -3.20 10.99 25.67
N MET A 704 -3.97 12.01 26.01
CA MET A 704 -3.57 13.42 25.82
C MET A 704 -2.29 13.75 26.57
N GLY A 705 -2.13 13.20 27.78
CA GLY A 705 -0.91 13.32 28.59
C GLY A 705 0.31 12.68 27.87
N LEU A 706 0.12 11.50 27.24
CA LEU A 706 1.14 10.88 26.41
C LEU A 706 1.49 11.78 25.24
N LEU A 707 0.50 12.22 24.41
CA LEU A 707 0.74 13.01 23.20
C LEU A 707 1.45 14.35 23.48
N THR A 708 1.06 15.04 24.56
CA THR A 708 1.64 16.35 24.91
C THR A 708 3.03 16.21 25.57
N SER A 709 3.39 15.04 26.06
CA SER A 709 4.71 14.78 26.66
C SER A 709 5.78 14.38 25.63
N LEU A 710 5.38 14.08 24.39
CA LEU A 710 6.32 13.67 23.34
C LEU A 710 7.29 14.79 23.00
N ASN A 711 8.56 14.44 22.95
CA ASN A 711 9.67 15.38 22.65
C ASN A 711 10.76 14.76 21.77
N GLN A 712 10.57 13.55 21.30
CA GLN A 712 11.54 12.87 20.44
C GLN A 712 10.87 12.13 19.29
N THR A 713 11.62 11.91 18.22
CA THR A 713 11.18 11.22 17.00
C THR A 713 11.81 9.83 16.95
N LEU A 714 11.13 8.90 16.32
CA LEU A 714 11.71 7.62 15.93
C LEU A 714 12.89 7.90 14.97
N ARG A 715 14.09 7.44 15.32
CA ARG A 715 15.29 7.59 14.50
C ARG A 715 15.83 6.22 14.12
N ILE A 716 15.91 5.97 12.83
CA ILE A 716 16.47 4.74 12.27
C ILE A 716 17.71 5.12 11.48
N ASP A 717 18.88 4.71 11.96
CA ASP A 717 20.12 4.77 11.19
C ASP A 717 20.56 3.34 10.91
N SER A 718 20.28 2.87 9.70
CA SER A 718 20.53 1.48 9.30
C SER A 718 22.03 1.11 9.39
N SER A 719 22.94 2.05 9.17
CA SER A 719 24.39 1.80 9.26
C SER A 719 24.83 1.65 10.71
N LEU A 720 24.33 2.51 11.59
CA LEU A 720 24.58 2.39 13.03
C LEU A 720 23.96 1.11 13.59
N MET A 721 22.72 0.79 13.19
CA MET A 721 22.05 -0.45 13.58
C MET A 721 22.84 -1.68 13.15
N ASN A 722 23.38 -1.71 11.95
CA ASN A 722 24.24 -2.79 11.48
C ASN A 722 25.51 -2.95 12.34
N ILE A 723 26.15 -1.82 12.72
CA ILE A 723 27.32 -1.86 13.61
C ILE A 723 26.95 -2.50 14.96
N VAL A 724 25.83 -2.08 15.55
CA VAL A 724 25.39 -2.57 16.88
C VAL A 724 24.99 -4.04 16.81
N THR A 725 24.19 -4.44 15.80
CA THR A 725 23.67 -5.81 15.67
C THR A 725 24.77 -6.82 15.35
N GLU A 726 25.73 -6.48 14.47
CA GLU A 726 26.88 -7.35 14.14
C GLU A 726 27.72 -7.65 15.41
N GLU A 727 28.06 -6.61 16.19
CA GLU A 727 28.88 -6.79 17.37
C GLU A 727 28.13 -7.45 18.51
N ALA A 728 26.83 -7.12 18.71
CA ALA A 728 25.98 -7.77 19.68
C ALA A 728 25.80 -9.26 19.39
N ALA A 729 25.68 -9.66 18.11
CA ALA A 729 25.62 -11.06 17.69
C ALA A 729 26.86 -11.85 18.14
N ALA A 730 28.06 -11.26 18.05
CA ALA A 730 29.29 -11.89 18.53
C ALA A 730 29.32 -12.06 20.07
N TYR A 731 28.74 -11.13 20.81
CA TYR A 731 28.53 -11.25 22.25
C TYR A 731 27.54 -12.36 22.58
N PHE A 732 26.38 -12.38 21.93
CA PHE A 732 25.34 -13.39 22.14
C PHE A 732 25.83 -14.82 21.79
N ALA A 733 26.73 -14.94 20.84
CA ALA A 733 27.41 -16.20 20.51
C ALA A 733 28.53 -16.59 21.49
N GLY A 734 28.78 -15.79 22.55
CA GLY A 734 29.84 -16.01 23.53
C GLY A 734 31.26 -15.83 23.00
N GLN A 735 31.42 -15.16 21.85
CA GLN A 735 32.72 -14.90 21.22
C GLN A 735 33.45 -13.69 21.80
N LYS A 736 32.69 -12.78 22.42
CA LYS A 736 33.16 -11.54 23.05
C LYS A 736 32.51 -11.34 24.40
N THR A 737 33.14 -10.57 25.26
CA THR A 737 32.51 -10.07 26.49
C THR A 737 31.67 -8.82 26.20
N ALA A 738 30.78 -8.44 27.12
CA ALA A 738 30.01 -7.21 27.01
C ALA A 738 30.92 -5.96 26.93
N ASP A 739 32.02 -5.95 27.70
CA ASP A 739 33.02 -4.87 27.65
C ASP A 739 33.71 -4.76 26.28
N GLU A 740 34.17 -5.87 25.71
CA GLU A 740 34.79 -5.89 24.38
C GLU A 740 33.81 -5.44 23.31
N THR A 741 32.58 -5.93 23.36
CA THR A 741 31.50 -5.56 22.43
C THR A 741 31.19 -4.07 22.49
N ALA A 742 30.95 -3.55 23.68
CA ALA A 742 30.65 -2.14 23.92
C ALA A 742 31.78 -1.21 23.41
N GLN A 743 33.06 -1.56 23.66
CA GLN A 743 34.21 -0.81 23.18
C GLN A 743 34.33 -0.83 21.65
N ILE A 744 34.04 -1.97 21.01
CA ILE A 744 34.11 -2.07 19.54
C ILE A 744 32.97 -1.25 18.91
N ILE A 745 31.73 -1.38 19.45
CA ILE A 745 30.60 -0.57 18.98
C ILE A 745 30.93 0.91 19.12
N GLN A 746 31.42 1.32 20.30
CA GLN A 746 31.84 2.72 20.56
C GLN A 746 32.84 3.21 19.53
N SER A 747 33.85 2.40 19.20
CA SER A 747 34.89 2.79 18.24
C SER A 747 34.38 2.86 16.80
N ARG A 748 33.55 1.89 16.39
CA ARG A 748 32.97 1.85 15.03
C ARG A 748 31.94 2.95 14.85
N ALA A 749 31.04 3.15 15.82
CA ALA A 749 30.02 4.21 15.79
C ALA A 749 30.65 5.60 15.74
N LYS A 750 31.71 5.82 16.54
CA LYS A 750 32.44 7.10 16.52
C LYS A 750 33.03 7.40 15.14
N ILE A 751 33.69 6.45 14.50
CA ILE A 751 34.23 6.62 13.14
C ILE A 751 33.10 6.93 12.16
N TYR A 752 32.00 6.16 12.24
CA TYR A 752 30.85 6.36 11.36
C TYR A 752 30.28 7.78 11.48
N VAL A 753 30.10 8.28 12.72
CA VAL A 753 29.55 9.61 12.96
C VAL A 753 30.51 10.71 12.45
N GLU A 754 31.83 10.54 12.68
CA GLU A 754 32.82 11.48 12.20
C GLU A 754 32.93 11.52 10.65
N GLU A 755 32.56 10.44 9.96
CA GLU A 755 32.54 10.37 8.48
C GLU A 755 31.27 10.99 7.84
N GLN A 756 30.25 11.33 8.62
CA GLN A 756 29.02 11.98 8.13
C GLN A 756 29.14 13.51 7.97
N GLU A 757 30.31 14.12 8.23
CA GLU A 757 30.58 15.54 8.04
C GLU A 757 30.39 16.06 6.58
#